data_d0ec786c624662e858894ffd8db35cf8
#
_entry.id   d0ec786c624662e858894ffd8db35cf8
#
_cell.length_a   1.000
_cell.length_b   1.000
_cell.length_c   1.000
_cell.angle_alpha   90.00
_cell.angle_beta   90.00
_cell.angle_gamma   90.00
#
_symmetry.space_group_name_H-M   'P 1'
#
loop_
_entity.id
_entity.type
_entity.pdbx_description
1 polymer ?
#
loop_
_entity_poly.entity_id
_entity_poly.type
_entity_poly.pdbx_seq_one_letter_code
_entity_poly.pdbx_strand_id
1 'polypeptide(L)'
;MLKHLVPALLISLAVSALGPGTASASQSSEAPVATAQASPGYAAHPLAMQQASRQTEGPPVKGLQPFQPAIRHYAAVNSNPNLQREVFGFGYLNASLEDPNLGFHAWNLNLLSTVAVFGLHVQDNGTFANDTAWSYWNSSAMTDLLSATAATGTKVVVTIVLQDFSAGTPNMCAGLQNRATTVAQTAHEVSAKGVAGVNIDYEGLQGTCANGENPQADLTDLAHQMRTAMPSSYISIDTYASSAGDPSGFMNIPALSPYVDSFFVMAYDSDWSNYYQAPLNCQTYCLNPVSPLSGYYYNDTRATTEYTAAVPASKVILGLPWYGRWACVSATGPNQYPVGGQTYAISYRSAAAMASDTTNSNYQLHRDGVDGVTPWSTWSSSSNPTCTIEMYWDDPTSMGAKYDLVNRANLRGVGIWNLTQGGNAPELWSTISTYFACPATLAVPASPGTTEFSIPLSAGSCSVAYFDFQQFDSTSNQGWYSLPTVASAGSTGTAVVEGYPGFRYQFRVRAHSTGGVVSAWATGSTTVAAGATYSHPWKGFYTLDGYGGIHANDSPPLTDSAYWGGWDIAQSAHGLPGGPQSGFVLDGYGGLHPYGAPGLAETGTDGNHRWGWDIARDFAFLPDGTGGLVLDGYGGLHPFLISGNTHLAQVTGAAYWGWDIARKVVIFPDGTGGYVLDGFGGVHPFGINGPVPAAATSVTITGYWPNWDIAKDIVLSPGNGGESGYVLDGYGGIHPFHPTSDGSTLPPPIAGARWGSDIARTLFLLPGSTGTGYTMDGWGGLHPFGGAPAIGGSAYWPNWDIAKVAWGG
;
A
#
# COMPACT_ATOMS: atom_id res chain seq x y z
N MET A 1 -43.23 -39.28 -21.72
CA MET A 1 -43.24 -40.36 -20.70
C MET A 1 -42.00 -40.26 -19.88
N LEU A 2 -42.21 -40.34 -18.61
CA LEU A 2 -41.30 -40.41 -17.45
C LEU A 2 -40.44 -39.19 -17.14
N LYS A 3 -40.93 -38.51 -16.12
CA LYS A 3 -40.26 -37.54 -15.21
C LYS A 3 -39.28 -38.32 -14.33
N HIS A 4 -38.11 -37.79 -14.03
CA HIS A 4 -37.38 -38.07 -12.82
C HIS A 4 -37.16 -36.76 -12.07
N LEU A 5 -37.83 -36.64 -10.96
CA LEU A 5 -37.62 -35.69 -9.88
C LEU A 5 -36.36 -36.06 -9.11
N VAL A 6 -35.51 -35.09 -8.80
CA VAL A 6 -34.47 -35.16 -7.77
C VAL A 6 -34.96 -34.29 -6.62
N PRO A 7 -35.01 -34.78 -5.35
CA PRO A 7 -35.47 -33.98 -4.24
C PRO A 7 -34.40 -32.99 -3.78
N ALA A 8 -34.82 -31.73 -3.64
CA ALA A 8 -34.09 -30.69 -2.97
C ALA A 8 -34.03 -30.99 -1.47
N LEU A 9 -32.84 -31.15 -0.93
CA LEU A 9 -32.57 -31.26 0.50
C LEU A 9 -32.61 -29.84 1.11
N LEU A 10 -33.72 -29.49 1.74
CA LEU A 10 -33.85 -28.31 2.58
C LEU A 10 -33.06 -28.56 3.87
N ILE A 11 -31.87 -27.97 3.99
CA ILE A 11 -31.19 -27.78 5.27
C ILE A 11 -31.81 -26.51 5.89
N SER A 12 -32.72 -26.72 6.85
CA SER A 12 -33.18 -25.67 7.74
C SER A 12 -32.03 -25.28 8.68
N LEU A 13 -31.33 -24.17 8.36
CA LEU A 13 -30.54 -23.47 9.35
C LEU A 13 -31.50 -22.82 10.35
N ALA A 14 -31.51 -23.38 11.55
CA ALA A 14 -32.07 -22.71 12.71
C ALA A 14 -31.18 -21.49 12.99
N VAL A 15 -31.60 -20.33 12.52
CA VAL A 15 -31.08 -19.04 12.98
C VAL A 15 -31.61 -18.89 14.40
N SER A 16 -30.80 -19.24 15.38
CA SER A 16 -30.97 -18.79 16.74
C SER A 16 -30.87 -17.27 16.69
N ALA A 17 -32.01 -16.59 16.83
CA ALA A 17 -32.07 -15.17 17.08
C ALA A 17 -31.36 -14.90 18.42
N LEU A 18 -30.07 -14.66 18.39
CA LEU A 18 -29.39 -13.89 19.41
C LEU A 18 -29.95 -12.47 19.26
N GLY A 19 -30.85 -12.10 20.15
CA GLY A 19 -31.30 -10.73 20.32
C GLY A 19 -30.08 -9.81 20.44
N PRO A 20 -30.19 -8.54 20.10
CA PRO A 20 -29.11 -7.59 20.27
C PRO A 20 -28.75 -7.60 21.74
N GLY A 21 -27.61 -8.25 22.04
CA GLY A 21 -26.96 -8.06 23.32
C GLY A 21 -26.67 -6.59 23.41
N THR A 22 -27.41 -5.88 24.23
CA THR A 22 -27.05 -4.55 24.67
C THR A 22 -25.61 -4.69 25.17
N ALA A 23 -24.66 -4.15 24.37
CA ALA A 23 -23.33 -3.89 24.87
C ALA A 23 -23.53 -2.93 26.04
N SER A 24 -23.56 -3.47 27.22
CA SER A 24 -23.45 -2.72 28.45
C SER A 24 -22.07 -2.10 28.39
N ALA A 25 -22.00 -0.88 27.85
CA ALA A 25 -20.86 -0.02 28.14
C ALA A 25 -20.73 -0.07 29.66
N SER A 26 -19.59 -0.55 30.14
CA SER A 26 -19.28 -0.45 31.58
C SER A 26 -19.27 1.03 31.90
N GLN A 27 -20.42 1.53 32.36
CA GLN A 27 -20.56 2.90 32.82
C GLN A 27 -19.83 2.98 34.15
N SER A 28 -18.58 3.36 34.16
CA SER A 28 -17.96 3.92 35.32
C SER A 28 -18.55 5.32 35.49
N SER A 29 -19.59 5.46 36.31
CA SER A 29 -20.08 6.77 36.73
C SER A 29 -18.95 7.43 37.53
N GLU A 30 -18.33 8.47 36.99
CA GLU A 30 -17.43 9.32 37.76
C GLU A 30 -18.25 9.99 38.87
N ALA A 31 -17.78 9.84 40.12
CA ALA A 31 -18.32 10.64 41.21
C ALA A 31 -18.11 12.11 40.88
N PRO A 32 -19.03 13.02 41.25
CA PRO A 32 -18.84 14.45 41.00
C PRO A 32 -17.50 14.89 41.57
N VAL A 33 -16.61 15.31 40.69
CA VAL A 33 -15.33 15.90 41.10
C VAL A 33 -15.66 17.14 41.93
N ALA A 34 -15.42 17.09 43.20
CA ALA A 34 -15.47 18.28 44.04
C ALA A 34 -14.57 19.33 43.38
N THR A 35 -15.12 20.51 43.09
CA THR A 35 -14.41 21.64 42.51
C THR A 35 -13.29 22.08 43.45
N ALA A 36 -12.16 21.38 43.45
CA ALA A 36 -10.93 21.95 43.93
C ALA A 36 -10.51 22.98 42.87
N GLN A 37 -10.60 24.28 43.22
CA GLN A 37 -9.98 25.33 42.42
C GLN A 37 -8.50 25.00 42.30
N ALA A 38 -8.08 24.50 41.14
CA ALA A 38 -6.69 24.27 40.82
C ALA A 38 -6.01 25.64 40.81
N SER A 39 -4.99 25.79 41.64
CA SER A 39 -4.11 26.97 41.60
C SER A 39 -3.47 27.08 40.19
N PRO A 40 -3.26 28.31 39.67
CA PRO A 40 -2.59 28.48 38.39
C PRO A 40 -1.20 27.83 38.43
N GLY A 41 -0.93 26.86 37.60
CA GLY A 41 0.36 26.17 37.55
C GLY A 41 0.29 24.61 37.59
N TYR A 42 -0.87 24.01 37.84
CA TYR A 42 -0.99 22.55 37.84
C TYR A 42 -1.32 22.03 36.47
N ALA A 43 -0.44 21.15 35.95
CA ALA A 43 -0.69 20.34 34.77
C ALA A 43 -1.95 19.49 34.96
N ALA A 44 -2.61 19.18 33.86
CA ALA A 44 -3.64 18.16 33.82
C ALA A 44 -3.09 16.85 34.39
N HIS A 45 -3.69 16.36 35.44
CA HIS A 45 -3.39 15.04 35.95
C HIS A 45 -4.22 14.05 35.13
N PRO A 46 -3.62 13.02 34.48
CA PRO A 46 -4.36 12.05 33.71
C PRO A 46 -5.32 11.26 34.62
N LEU A 47 -6.59 11.63 34.62
CA LEU A 47 -7.64 10.90 35.34
C LEU A 47 -7.79 9.47 34.84
N ALA A 48 -7.46 9.21 33.57
CA ALA A 48 -7.47 7.89 32.98
C ALA A 48 -6.53 6.91 33.68
N MET A 49 -5.34 7.35 34.08
CA MET A 49 -4.38 6.53 34.86
C MET A 49 -4.93 6.22 36.26
N GLN A 50 -5.52 7.20 36.94
CA GLN A 50 -6.16 6.99 38.25
C GLN A 50 -7.34 6.02 38.19
N GLN A 51 -8.14 6.09 37.13
CA GLN A 51 -9.25 5.15 36.90
C GLN A 51 -8.74 3.73 36.59
N ALA A 52 -7.63 3.65 35.88
CA ALA A 52 -6.99 2.37 35.57
C ALA A 52 -6.40 1.71 36.80
N SER A 53 -5.76 2.48 37.68
CA SER A 53 -5.26 2.01 38.98
C SER A 53 -6.39 1.30 39.75
N ARG A 54 -7.53 1.93 39.89
CA ARG A 54 -8.73 1.31 40.53
C ARG A 54 -9.21 0.02 39.88
N GLN A 55 -9.00 -0.19 38.60
CA GLN A 55 -9.37 -1.44 37.92
C GLN A 55 -8.42 -2.59 38.24
N THR A 56 -7.21 -2.29 38.68
CA THR A 56 -6.17 -3.26 39.02
C THR A 56 -5.91 -3.39 40.56
N GLU A 57 -6.43 -2.45 41.38
CA GLU A 57 -6.37 -2.47 42.87
C GLU A 57 -7.34 -3.43 43.54
N GLY A 58 -8.23 -4.09 42.84
CA GLY A 58 -9.24 -4.98 43.44
C GLY A 58 -8.65 -6.08 44.33
N PRO A 59 -9.48 -6.83 45.04
CA PRO A 59 -9.00 -7.88 45.93
C PRO A 59 -8.24 -8.97 45.16
N PRO A 60 -7.33 -9.72 45.84
CA PRO A 60 -6.58 -10.80 45.20
C PRO A 60 -7.50 -11.82 44.53
N VAL A 61 -7.20 -12.17 43.27
CA VAL A 61 -7.96 -13.13 42.47
C VAL A 61 -7.51 -14.54 42.81
N LYS A 62 -8.46 -15.41 43.13
CA LYS A 62 -8.18 -16.81 43.47
C LYS A 62 -8.42 -17.74 42.28
N GLY A 63 -7.65 -18.83 42.23
CA GLY A 63 -7.85 -19.90 41.24
C GLY A 63 -7.16 -19.67 39.89
N LEU A 64 -6.40 -18.58 39.75
CA LEU A 64 -5.52 -18.39 38.60
C LEU A 64 -4.44 -19.47 38.57
N GLN A 65 -4.08 -19.95 37.39
CA GLN A 65 -2.93 -20.85 37.24
C GLN A 65 -1.64 -20.08 37.53
N PRO A 66 -0.68 -20.68 38.27
CA PRO A 66 0.54 -19.96 38.65
C PRO A 66 1.43 -19.70 37.43
N PHE A 67 2.22 -18.61 37.52
CA PHE A 67 3.24 -18.28 36.54
C PHE A 67 4.22 -19.45 36.36
N GLN A 68 4.54 -19.76 35.12
CA GLN A 68 5.58 -20.70 34.73
C GLN A 68 6.66 -19.92 33.93
N PRO A 69 7.95 -20.09 34.23
CA PRO A 69 9.02 -19.44 33.47
C PRO A 69 8.96 -19.88 32.00
N ALA A 70 8.73 -18.93 31.08
CA ALA A 70 8.80 -19.18 29.65
C ALA A 70 10.28 -19.34 29.22
N ILE A 71 10.54 -20.14 28.18
CA ILE A 71 11.87 -20.19 27.54
C ILE A 71 12.09 -18.82 26.87
N ARG A 72 13.11 -18.08 27.33
CA ARG A 72 13.36 -16.72 26.90
C ARG A 72 14.36 -16.64 25.78
N HIS A 73 13.96 -15.94 24.75
CA HIS A 73 14.90 -15.28 23.84
C HIS A 73 14.78 -13.77 24.08
N TYR A 74 15.69 -13.19 24.90
CA TYR A 74 15.80 -11.75 24.95
C TYR A 74 16.24 -11.27 23.58
N ALA A 75 15.37 -10.61 22.85
CA ALA A 75 15.83 -9.69 21.81
C ALA A 75 16.65 -8.61 22.51
N ALA A 76 17.86 -8.36 22.02
CA ALA A 76 18.68 -7.25 22.45
C ALA A 76 17.84 -5.97 22.49
N VAL A 77 18.26 -5.02 23.35
CA VAL A 77 17.60 -3.74 23.68
C VAL A 77 17.12 -2.90 22.47
N ASN A 78 17.28 -3.34 21.25
CA ASN A 78 16.97 -2.63 20.03
C ASN A 78 15.66 -3.09 19.42
N SER A 79 14.72 -2.15 19.40
CA SER A 79 13.57 -1.99 18.49
C SER A 79 13.07 -3.22 17.75
N ASN A 80 11.77 -3.46 17.83
CA ASN A 80 11.06 -4.35 16.89
C ASN A 80 11.56 -4.06 15.46
N PRO A 81 12.15 -5.04 14.75
CA PRO A 81 12.77 -4.84 13.43
C PRO A 81 11.75 -4.40 12.34
N ASN A 82 10.46 -4.45 12.67
CA ASN A 82 9.37 -4.07 11.78
C ASN A 82 9.04 -2.58 11.84
N LEU A 83 9.60 -1.85 12.81
CA LEU A 83 9.21 -0.47 13.10
C LEU A 83 10.41 0.48 13.04
N GLN A 84 10.17 1.67 12.49
CA GLN A 84 11.17 2.76 12.47
C GLN A 84 11.15 3.60 13.75
N ARG A 85 10.09 3.49 14.57
CA ARG A 85 9.90 4.18 15.84
C ARG A 85 9.39 3.21 16.88
N GLU A 86 9.65 3.49 18.16
CA GLU A 86 9.08 2.72 19.25
C GLU A 86 7.56 2.93 19.31
N VAL A 87 6.81 1.82 19.32
CA VAL A 87 5.38 1.80 19.64
C VAL A 87 5.25 1.14 21.00
N PHE A 88 4.91 1.95 21.99
CA PHE A 88 4.80 1.58 23.39
C PHE A 88 3.33 1.52 23.78
N GLY A 89 2.84 0.42 24.33
CA GLY A 89 1.43 0.28 24.70
C GLY A 89 1.23 -0.29 26.09
N PHE A 90 0.21 0.21 26.80
CA PHE A 90 -0.18 -0.32 28.10
C PHE A 90 -1.25 -1.39 27.97
N GLY A 91 -1.15 -2.43 28.83
CA GLY A 91 -2.16 -3.45 29.04
C GLY A 91 -2.41 -3.68 30.52
N TYR A 92 -3.68 -3.86 30.93
CA TYR A 92 -4.04 -4.03 32.32
C TYR A 92 -3.68 -5.39 32.88
N LEU A 93 -3.13 -5.43 34.11
CA LEU A 93 -2.98 -6.66 34.91
C LEU A 93 -4.30 -7.04 35.59
N ASN A 94 -5.29 -7.42 34.80
CA ASN A 94 -6.59 -7.90 35.25
C ASN A 94 -7.17 -8.87 34.22
N ALA A 95 -8.43 -9.26 34.34
CA ALA A 95 -9.10 -10.22 33.46
C ALA A 95 -9.11 -9.81 31.97
N SER A 96 -8.96 -8.51 31.66
CA SER A 96 -8.91 -8.05 30.28
C SER A 96 -7.61 -8.44 29.55
N LEU A 97 -6.56 -8.82 30.27
CA LEU A 97 -5.27 -9.17 29.67
C LEU A 97 -5.39 -10.37 28.70
N GLU A 98 -6.23 -11.35 29.06
CA GLU A 98 -6.46 -12.56 28.28
C GLU A 98 -7.77 -12.52 27.47
N ASP A 99 -8.49 -11.40 27.48
CA ASP A 99 -9.72 -11.25 26.68
C ASP A 99 -9.41 -11.41 25.19
N PRO A 100 -10.13 -12.28 24.46
CA PRO A 100 -9.81 -12.58 23.05
C PRO A 100 -10.02 -11.40 22.10
N ASN A 101 -10.75 -10.35 22.51
CA ASN A 101 -11.03 -9.17 21.71
C ASN A 101 -10.32 -7.90 22.20
N LEU A 102 -9.91 -7.86 23.46
CA LEU A 102 -9.34 -6.67 24.10
C LEU A 102 -7.92 -6.90 24.60
N GLY A 103 -7.57 -8.12 25.00
CA GLY A 103 -6.28 -8.51 25.56
C GLY A 103 -5.22 -8.76 24.49
N PHE A 104 -4.09 -9.35 24.93
CA PHE A 104 -2.92 -9.52 24.06
C PHE A 104 -3.14 -10.47 22.86
N HIS A 105 -4.16 -11.32 22.89
CA HIS A 105 -4.57 -12.13 21.75
C HIS A 105 -5.15 -11.30 20.58
N ALA A 106 -5.65 -10.10 20.88
CA ALA A 106 -6.24 -9.17 19.94
C ALA A 106 -5.24 -8.11 19.44
N TRP A 107 -4.10 -7.94 20.11
CA TRP A 107 -3.12 -6.91 19.75
C TRP A 107 -2.24 -7.37 18.60
N ASN A 108 -1.88 -6.44 17.71
CA ASN A 108 -0.88 -6.73 16.69
C ASN A 108 0.54 -6.56 17.26
N LEU A 109 1.04 -7.65 17.87
CA LEU A 109 2.36 -7.64 18.51
C LEU A 109 3.52 -7.34 17.53
N ASN A 110 3.34 -7.56 16.23
CA ASN A 110 4.34 -7.17 15.23
C ASN A 110 4.48 -5.65 15.08
N LEU A 111 3.48 -4.89 15.53
CA LEU A 111 3.45 -3.43 15.52
C LEU A 111 3.68 -2.83 16.91
N LEU A 112 4.13 -3.62 17.88
CA LEU A 112 4.47 -3.17 19.23
C LEU A 112 5.96 -3.39 19.51
N SER A 113 6.65 -2.36 19.94
CA SER A 113 8.03 -2.45 20.42
C SER A 113 8.10 -2.82 21.90
N THR A 114 7.15 -2.27 22.67
CA THR A 114 7.11 -2.43 24.14
C THR A 114 5.66 -2.55 24.61
N VAL A 115 5.39 -3.55 25.45
CA VAL A 115 4.16 -3.68 26.22
C VAL A 115 4.48 -3.42 27.68
N ALA A 116 3.88 -2.39 28.28
CA ALA A 116 3.94 -2.12 29.71
C ALA A 116 2.70 -2.71 30.38
N VAL A 117 2.90 -3.67 31.27
CA VAL A 117 1.78 -4.25 32.01
C VAL A 117 1.47 -3.37 33.22
N PHE A 118 0.24 -2.86 33.29
CA PHE A 118 -0.23 -1.89 34.26
C PHE A 118 -1.09 -2.58 35.31
N GLY A 119 -0.78 -2.56 36.60
CA GLY A 119 0.46 -2.09 37.21
C GLY A 119 0.56 -2.61 38.63
N LEU A 120 1.77 -2.80 39.14
CA LEU A 120 2.00 -3.19 40.53
C LEU A 120 1.92 -1.99 41.44
N HIS A 121 0.94 -1.95 42.36
CA HIS A 121 0.73 -0.83 43.25
C HIS A 121 1.75 -0.85 44.39
N VAL A 122 2.44 0.26 44.55
CA VAL A 122 3.41 0.49 45.64
C VAL A 122 2.69 1.08 46.83
N GLN A 123 2.86 0.46 47.98
CA GLN A 123 2.34 0.92 49.27
C GLN A 123 3.28 1.97 49.91
N ASP A 124 2.80 2.68 50.91
CA ASP A 124 3.55 3.68 51.70
C ASP A 124 4.85 3.13 52.30
N ASN A 125 4.91 1.83 52.60
CA ASN A 125 6.12 1.16 53.12
C ASN A 125 7.09 0.69 52.02
N GLY A 126 6.81 0.99 50.78
CA GLY A 126 7.60 0.61 49.58
C GLY A 126 7.37 -0.80 49.08
N THR A 127 6.46 -1.60 49.65
CA THR A 127 6.16 -2.96 49.19
C THR A 127 5.04 -2.96 48.16
N PHE A 128 4.99 -3.99 47.30
CA PHE A 128 3.86 -4.16 46.40
C PHE A 128 2.60 -4.63 47.12
N ALA A 129 1.45 -4.09 46.74
CA ALA A 129 0.16 -4.51 47.26
C ALA A 129 -0.18 -5.94 46.80
N ASN A 130 -0.81 -6.70 47.67
CA ASN A 130 -1.36 -8.02 47.29
C ASN A 130 -2.81 -7.84 46.81
N ASP A 131 -2.96 -7.47 45.56
CA ASP A 131 -4.22 -7.10 44.94
C ASP A 131 -4.50 -7.90 43.65
N THR A 132 -5.43 -7.41 42.83
CA THR A 132 -5.76 -7.99 41.53
C THR A 132 -4.54 -8.01 40.60
N ALA A 133 -3.82 -6.89 40.47
CA ALA A 133 -2.65 -6.79 39.61
C ALA A 133 -1.55 -7.76 40.02
N TRP A 134 -1.25 -7.86 41.32
CA TRP A 134 -0.28 -8.82 41.82
C TRP A 134 -0.68 -10.26 41.53
N SER A 135 -1.98 -10.58 41.58
CA SER A 135 -2.50 -11.92 41.27
C SER A 135 -2.27 -12.27 39.81
N TYR A 136 -2.56 -11.36 38.86
CA TYR A 136 -2.33 -11.57 37.41
C TYR A 136 -0.84 -11.58 37.09
N TRP A 137 -0.02 -10.74 37.71
CA TRP A 137 1.43 -10.76 37.58
C TRP A 137 2.05 -12.12 37.92
N ASN A 138 1.46 -12.82 38.86
CA ASN A 138 1.91 -14.14 39.32
C ASN A 138 1.13 -15.30 38.70
N SER A 139 0.41 -15.08 37.63
CA SER A 139 -0.40 -16.10 36.94
C SER A 139 0.15 -16.52 35.58
N SER A 140 -0.45 -17.57 35.01
CA SER A 140 -0.16 -18.06 33.67
C SER A 140 -0.42 -16.99 32.58
N ALA A 141 -1.29 -16.01 32.81
CA ALA A 141 -1.52 -14.91 31.89
C ALA A 141 -0.22 -14.17 31.53
N MET A 142 0.68 -14.00 32.49
CA MET A 142 2.01 -13.45 32.23
C MET A 142 2.92 -14.41 31.47
N THR A 143 2.82 -15.71 31.72
CA THR A 143 3.55 -16.74 30.95
C THR A 143 3.16 -16.67 29.47
N ASP A 144 1.86 -16.59 29.19
CA ASP A 144 1.28 -16.61 27.85
C ASP A 144 1.60 -15.31 27.11
N LEU A 145 1.49 -14.15 27.77
CA LEU A 145 1.92 -12.86 27.24
C LEU A 145 3.42 -12.87 26.87
N LEU A 146 4.28 -13.35 27.76
CA LEU A 146 5.73 -13.40 27.52
C LEU A 146 6.07 -14.35 26.35
N SER A 147 5.32 -15.43 26.21
CA SER A 147 5.47 -16.36 25.08
C SER A 147 5.05 -15.74 23.76
N ALA A 148 3.92 -15.03 23.75
CA ALA A 148 3.40 -14.35 22.56
C ALA A 148 4.33 -13.21 22.11
N THR A 149 4.83 -12.41 23.04
CA THR A 149 5.72 -11.27 22.74
C THR A 149 7.12 -11.70 22.33
N ALA A 150 7.62 -12.85 22.84
CA ALA A 150 8.91 -13.41 22.43
C ALA A 150 8.94 -13.76 20.93
N ALA A 151 7.82 -14.21 20.37
CA ALA A 151 7.71 -14.57 18.96
C ALA A 151 7.88 -13.36 18.01
N THR A 152 7.58 -12.14 18.47
CA THR A 152 7.63 -10.90 17.70
C THR A 152 8.82 -10.00 18.06
N GLY A 153 9.56 -10.33 19.11
CA GLY A 153 10.63 -9.48 19.65
C GLY A 153 10.13 -8.26 20.43
N THR A 154 8.84 -8.25 20.80
CA THR A 154 8.24 -7.17 21.60
C THR A 154 8.72 -7.27 23.06
N LYS A 155 9.23 -6.17 23.60
CA LYS A 155 9.64 -6.09 25.00
C LYS A 155 8.42 -6.05 25.92
N VAL A 156 8.52 -6.67 27.08
CA VAL A 156 7.55 -6.51 28.16
C VAL A 156 8.25 -5.82 29.34
N VAL A 157 7.64 -4.77 29.87
CA VAL A 157 8.07 -4.08 31.10
C VAL A 157 6.93 -4.12 32.10
N VAL A 158 7.27 -4.15 33.38
CA VAL A 158 6.29 -4.00 34.46
C VAL A 158 6.11 -2.55 34.83
N THR A 159 4.88 -2.07 34.98
CA THR A 159 4.61 -0.75 35.54
C THR A 159 4.50 -0.83 37.06
N ILE A 160 5.24 0.01 37.78
CA ILE A 160 5.07 0.24 39.21
C ILE A 160 4.31 1.53 39.44
N VAL A 161 3.24 1.50 40.20
CA VAL A 161 2.26 2.58 40.33
C VAL A 161 2.22 3.11 41.77
N LEU A 162 2.34 4.44 41.88
CA LEU A 162 2.05 5.16 43.15
C LEU A 162 1.43 6.51 42.84
N GLN A 163 0.18 6.70 43.24
CA GLN A 163 -0.58 7.92 42.92
C GLN A 163 -1.08 8.58 44.22
N ASP A 164 -0.79 9.87 44.40
CA ASP A 164 -1.28 10.64 45.53
C ASP A 164 -1.47 12.13 45.16
N PHE A 165 -2.71 12.51 44.96
CA PHE A 165 -3.13 13.88 44.65
C PHE A 165 -3.74 14.58 45.88
N SER A 166 -3.60 14.02 47.05
CA SER A 166 -4.04 14.67 48.29
C SER A 166 -3.10 15.80 48.66
N ALA A 167 -3.62 16.75 49.44
CA ALA A 167 -2.84 17.87 49.89
C ALA A 167 -1.63 17.39 50.74
N GLY A 168 -0.43 17.82 50.35
CA GLY A 168 0.82 17.40 51.02
C GLY A 168 1.31 16.00 50.62
N THR A 169 0.63 15.30 49.69
CA THR A 169 1.02 14.01 49.10
C THR A 169 1.62 13.00 50.11
N PRO A 170 0.92 12.69 51.25
CA PRO A 170 1.50 11.89 52.34
C PRO A 170 1.89 10.46 51.95
N ASN A 171 1.09 9.79 51.09
CA ASN A 171 1.38 8.45 50.62
C ASN A 171 2.55 8.43 49.63
N MET A 172 2.61 9.44 48.71
CA MET A 172 3.76 9.64 47.84
C MET A 172 5.04 9.86 48.62
N CYS A 173 5.02 10.75 49.62
CA CYS A 173 6.15 11.01 50.50
C CYS A 173 6.60 9.73 51.22
N ALA A 174 5.69 8.98 51.82
CA ALA A 174 5.99 7.74 52.53
C ALA A 174 6.57 6.65 51.59
N GLY A 175 5.97 6.46 50.40
CA GLY A 175 6.46 5.51 49.41
C GLY A 175 7.88 5.90 48.91
N LEU A 176 8.12 7.18 48.63
CA LEU A 176 9.43 7.66 48.18
C LEU A 176 10.50 7.59 49.30
N GLN A 177 10.15 7.73 50.60
CA GLN A 177 11.06 7.45 51.72
C GLN A 177 11.48 5.98 51.75
N ASN A 178 10.59 5.07 51.36
CA ASN A 178 10.83 3.63 51.32
C ASN A 178 11.30 3.13 49.96
N ARG A 179 11.74 4.01 49.04
CA ARG A 179 12.14 3.71 47.66
C ARG A 179 13.18 2.60 47.53
N ALA A 180 14.09 2.44 48.49
CA ALA A 180 15.07 1.35 48.48
C ALA A 180 14.39 -0.04 48.51
N THR A 181 13.29 -0.16 49.25
CA THR A 181 12.46 -1.39 49.26
C THR A 181 11.81 -1.62 47.94
N THR A 182 11.22 -0.57 47.33
CA THR A 182 10.60 -0.64 46.02
C THR A 182 11.60 -1.05 44.95
N VAL A 183 12.80 -0.44 44.95
CA VAL A 183 13.88 -0.77 44.01
C VAL A 183 14.28 -2.24 44.12
N ALA A 184 14.50 -2.73 45.37
CA ALA A 184 14.90 -4.12 45.58
C ALA A 184 13.85 -5.13 45.08
N GLN A 185 12.57 -4.87 45.38
CA GLN A 185 11.47 -5.71 44.91
C GLN A 185 11.30 -5.65 43.38
N THR A 186 11.35 -4.45 42.78
CA THR A 186 11.26 -4.28 41.33
C THR A 186 12.39 -5.03 40.63
N ALA A 187 13.62 -4.90 41.08
CA ALA A 187 14.76 -5.62 40.50
C ALA A 187 14.61 -7.15 40.62
N HIS A 188 14.09 -7.62 41.76
CA HIS A 188 13.77 -9.03 41.97
C HIS A 188 12.71 -9.50 40.96
N GLU A 189 11.58 -8.81 40.81
CA GLU A 189 10.48 -9.21 39.92
C GLU A 189 10.88 -9.14 38.46
N VAL A 190 11.58 -8.09 38.03
CA VAL A 190 12.13 -7.97 36.67
C VAL A 190 13.02 -9.17 36.34
N SER A 191 13.91 -9.55 37.26
CA SER A 191 14.79 -10.71 37.09
C SER A 191 14.03 -12.03 37.13
N ALA A 192 13.14 -12.22 38.10
CA ALA A 192 12.41 -13.48 38.30
C ALA A 192 11.44 -13.79 37.15
N LYS A 193 10.74 -12.79 36.63
CA LYS A 193 9.84 -12.94 35.48
C LYS A 193 10.59 -12.84 34.15
N GLY A 194 11.79 -12.18 34.14
CA GLY A 194 12.60 -11.91 33.00
C GLY A 194 11.93 -11.01 32.01
N VAL A 195 11.24 -10.05 32.46
CA VAL A 195 10.79 -8.92 31.67
C VAL A 195 11.97 -8.00 31.36
N ALA A 196 11.82 -7.15 30.33
CA ALA A 196 12.90 -6.30 29.84
C ALA A 196 13.28 -5.18 30.82
N GLY A 197 12.40 -4.82 31.75
CA GLY A 197 12.64 -3.74 32.67
C GLY A 197 11.37 -3.23 33.36
N VAL A 198 11.38 -1.95 33.69
CA VAL A 198 10.31 -1.29 34.46
C VAL A 198 9.86 0.00 33.81
N ASN A 199 8.57 0.30 33.93
CA ASN A 199 7.97 1.61 33.73
C ASN A 199 7.60 2.20 35.11
N ILE A 200 7.97 3.44 35.37
CA ILE A 200 7.70 4.12 36.61
C ILE A 200 6.52 5.06 36.43
N ASP A 201 5.39 4.74 37.07
CA ASP A 201 4.19 5.56 37.06
C ASP A 201 3.92 6.14 38.47
N TYR A 202 4.69 7.14 38.81
CA TYR A 202 4.55 7.88 40.08
C TYR A 202 3.90 9.21 39.77
N GLU A 203 2.66 9.37 40.23
CA GLU A 203 1.87 10.58 39.98
C GLU A 203 1.50 11.29 41.27
N GLY A 204 1.99 12.52 41.46
CA GLY A 204 1.79 13.30 42.68
C GLY A 204 1.78 14.79 42.41
N LEU A 205 1.55 15.52 43.51
CA LEU A 205 1.59 16.96 43.51
C LEU A 205 2.99 17.47 43.90
N GLN A 206 3.31 18.64 43.36
CA GLN A 206 4.44 19.43 43.87
C GLN A 206 4.23 19.77 45.35
N GLY A 207 5.29 19.75 46.11
CA GLY A 207 5.21 20.10 47.51
C GLY A 207 6.45 19.76 48.28
N THR A 208 6.33 19.79 49.62
CA THR A 208 7.34 19.37 50.56
C THR A 208 6.69 18.36 51.50
N CYS A 209 7.35 17.25 51.71
CA CYS A 209 6.89 16.23 52.64
C CYS A 209 6.89 16.74 54.09
N ALA A 210 6.08 16.16 54.96
CA ALA A 210 5.97 16.57 56.35
C ALA A 210 7.29 16.49 57.12
N ASN A 211 8.23 15.65 56.68
CA ASN A 211 9.58 15.54 57.22
C ASN A 211 10.59 16.54 56.62
N GLY A 212 10.16 17.41 55.67
CA GLY A 212 10.98 18.40 55.01
C GLY A 212 11.67 17.91 53.73
N GLU A 213 11.49 16.66 53.31
CA GLU A 213 12.01 16.14 52.04
C GLU A 213 11.24 16.68 50.81
N ASN A 214 11.90 16.66 49.65
CA ASN A 214 11.33 17.13 48.40
C ASN A 214 10.96 15.91 47.51
N PRO A 215 9.69 15.65 47.29
CA PRO A 215 9.27 14.48 46.49
C PRO A 215 9.78 14.53 45.04
N GLN A 216 10.07 15.69 44.45
CA GLN A 216 10.73 15.80 43.15
C GLN A 216 12.16 15.23 43.17
N ALA A 217 12.94 15.58 44.19
CA ALA A 217 14.30 15.08 44.39
C ALA A 217 14.30 13.57 44.71
N ASP A 218 13.35 13.12 45.52
CA ASP A 218 13.19 11.73 45.89
C ASP A 218 12.76 10.84 44.70
N LEU A 219 11.90 11.33 43.81
CA LEU A 219 11.56 10.63 42.56
C LEU A 219 12.78 10.53 41.65
N THR A 220 13.59 11.57 41.55
CA THR A 220 14.84 11.55 40.80
C THR A 220 15.81 10.50 41.37
N ASP A 221 15.93 10.42 42.69
CA ASP A 221 16.78 9.44 43.40
C ASP A 221 16.20 8.00 43.26
N LEU A 222 14.88 7.83 43.23
CA LEU A 222 14.25 6.53 42.90
C LEU A 222 14.72 6.05 41.52
N ALA A 223 14.65 6.91 40.50
CA ALA A 223 15.10 6.57 39.13
C ALA A 223 16.61 6.24 39.07
N HIS A 224 17.43 6.99 39.83
CA HIS A 224 18.86 6.74 39.99
C HIS A 224 19.14 5.37 40.63
N GLN A 225 18.46 5.04 41.73
CA GLN A 225 18.61 3.75 42.40
C GLN A 225 18.12 2.59 41.52
N MET A 226 17.00 2.77 40.75
CA MET A 226 16.53 1.80 39.77
C MET A 226 17.58 1.51 38.69
N ARG A 227 18.19 2.56 38.12
CA ARG A 227 19.27 2.40 37.11
C ARG A 227 20.49 1.71 37.71
N THR A 228 20.84 2.01 38.99
CA THR A 228 21.97 1.38 39.68
C THR A 228 21.71 -0.10 39.92
N ALA A 229 20.50 -0.48 40.32
CA ALA A 229 20.11 -1.88 40.59
C ALA A 229 19.94 -2.68 39.31
N MET A 230 19.55 -2.05 38.21
CA MET A 230 19.24 -2.67 36.91
C MET A 230 19.94 -1.94 35.75
N PRO A 231 21.30 -1.98 35.68
CA PRO A 231 22.08 -1.13 34.78
C PRO A 231 21.80 -1.39 33.28
N SER A 232 21.38 -2.61 32.91
CA SER A 232 21.11 -3.03 31.54
C SER A 232 19.61 -3.17 31.23
N SER A 233 18.72 -2.95 32.17
CA SER A 233 17.27 -3.03 31.96
C SER A 233 16.71 -1.77 31.33
N TYR A 234 15.62 -1.92 30.59
CA TYR A 234 14.87 -0.79 30.07
C TYR A 234 14.11 -0.10 31.21
N ILE A 235 14.30 1.19 31.37
CA ILE A 235 13.62 2.01 32.38
C ILE A 235 12.89 3.15 31.66
N SER A 236 11.57 3.16 31.70
CA SER A 236 10.73 4.28 31.27
C SER A 236 10.05 4.93 32.48
N ILE A 237 9.64 6.18 32.31
CA ILE A 237 8.89 6.92 33.34
C ILE A 237 7.72 7.67 32.66
N ASP A 238 6.54 7.58 33.30
CA ASP A 238 5.37 8.33 32.89
C ASP A 238 5.46 9.76 33.45
N THR A 239 5.17 10.75 32.62
CA THR A 239 5.33 12.16 32.96
C THR A 239 4.20 13.01 32.36
N TYR A 240 3.81 14.06 33.08
CA TYR A 240 2.77 14.96 32.62
C TYR A 240 3.19 15.74 31.37
N ALA A 241 2.23 16.03 30.50
CA ALA A 241 2.46 16.76 29.25
C ALA A 241 3.19 18.09 29.42
N SER A 242 3.00 18.76 30.55
CA SER A 242 3.62 20.04 30.86
C SER A 242 4.88 19.96 31.70
N SER A 243 5.33 18.78 32.17
CA SER A 243 6.44 18.65 33.11
C SER A 243 7.75 19.22 32.58
N ALA A 244 7.99 19.14 31.27
CA ALA A 244 9.21 19.73 30.69
C ALA A 244 9.19 21.25 30.65
N GLY A 245 8.01 21.88 30.59
CA GLY A 245 7.82 23.32 30.66
C GLY A 245 7.72 23.86 32.07
N ASP A 246 7.58 22.99 33.12
CA ASP A 246 7.50 23.35 34.53
C ASP A 246 8.54 22.59 35.35
N PRO A 247 9.79 23.06 35.36
CA PRO A 247 10.87 22.40 36.13
C PRO A 247 10.69 22.47 37.64
N SER A 248 9.73 23.25 38.12
CA SER A 248 9.39 23.36 39.56
C SER A 248 8.31 22.36 39.98
N GLY A 249 7.67 21.65 39.01
CA GLY A 249 6.64 20.66 39.25
C GLY A 249 7.14 19.39 39.93
N PHE A 250 6.26 18.39 40.01
CA PHE A 250 6.63 17.12 40.69
C PHE A 250 7.75 16.37 39.95
N MET A 251 7.85 16.51 38.62
CA MET A 251 8.80 15.77 37.77
C MET A 251 9.83 16.73 37.16
N ASN A 252 11.11 16.57 37.49
CA ASN A 252 12.21 17.33 36.89
C ASN A 252 12.82 16.55 35.73
N ILE A 253 12.34 16.84 34.51
CA ILE A 253 12.69 16.09 33.31
C ILE A 253 14.20 16.05 33.00
N PRO A 254 14.95 17.19 33.06
CA PRO A 254 16.40 17.17 32.91
C PRO A 254 17.13 16.29 33.95
N ALA A 255 16.68 16.35 35.21
CA ALA A 255 17.32 15.60 36.31
C ALA A 255 17.05 14.08 36.20
N LEU A 256 15.91 13.67 35.73
CA LEU A 256 15.53 12.27 35.48
C LEU A 256 16.26 11.65 34.24
N SER A 257 16.60 12.49 33.27
CA SER A 257 17.12 12.04 31.97
C SER A 257 18.35 11.13 32.02
N PRO A 258 19.34 11.28 32.93
CA PRO A 258 20.47 10.37 33.01
C PRO A 258 20.11 8.92 33.40
N TYR A 259 18.98 8.73 34.09
CA TYR A 259 18.61 7.47 34.72
C TYR A 259 17.55 6.66 33.96
N VAL A 260 16.83 7.30 33.03
CA VAL A 260 15.77 6.65 32.25
C VAL A 260 16.12 6.53 30.75
N ASP A 261 15.62 5.51 30.09
CA ASP A 261 15.78 5.30 28.65
C ASP A 261 14.74 6.11 27.85
N SER A 262 13.56 6.31 28.44
CA SER A 262 12.49 7.07 27.79
C SER A 262 11.54 7.73 28.80
N PHE A 263 10.95 8.83 28.34
CA PHE A 263 9.82 9.51 28.96
C PHE A 263 8.56 9.17 28.18
N PHE A 264 7.59 8.54 28.80
CA PHE A 264 6.25 8.42 28.28
C PHE A 264 5.48 9.68 28.68
N VAL A 265 5.24 10.55 27.72
CA VAL A 265 4.59 11.84 27.94
C VAL A 265 3.09 11.66 27.85
N MET A 266 2.37 11.75 28.94
CA MET A 266 0.92 11.60 29.05
C MET A 266 0.19 12.80 28.44
N ALA A 267 0.14 12.89 27.09
CA ALA A 267 -0.45 14.00 26.34
C ALA A 267 -1.97 13.79 26.10
N TYR A 268 -2.68 13.44 27.15
CA TYR A 268 -4.13 13.20 27.15
C TYR A 268 -4.76 13.69 28.44
N ASP A 269 -6.10 13.58 28.58
CA ASP A 269 -6.93 14.22 29.60
C ASP A 269 -6.76 15.76 29.66
N SER A 270 -6.26 16.35 28.57
CA SER A 270 -6.07 17.81 28.45
C SER A 270 -7.39 18.58 28.56
N ASP A 271 -8.52 17.93 28.26
CA ASP A 271 -9.87 18.46 28.35
C ASP A 271 -10.21 19.00 29.75
N TRP A 272 -9.73 18.35 30.82
CA TRP A 272 -9.90 18.78 32.21
C TRP A 272 -9.13 20.04 32.59
N SER A 273 -8.14 20.43 31.77
CA SER A 273 -7.33 21.64 32.00
C SER A 273 -7.56 22.70 30.92
N ASN A 274 -7.96 22.31 29.71
CA ASN A 274 -8.23 23.23 28.61
C ASN A 274 -9.56 23.96 28.76
N TYR A 275 -10.57 23.38 29.42
CA TYR A 275 -11.89 23.98 29.46
C TYR A 275 -11.92 25.40 29.99
N TYR A 276 -11.09 25.75 30.99
CA TYR A 276 -11.01 27.10 31.57
C TYR A 276 -9.93 27.98 30.94
N GLN A 277 -9.14 27.47 29.99
CA GLN A 277 -8.10 28.22 29.29
C GLN A 277 -8.62 28.74 27.93
N ALA A 278 -7.92 29.73 27.38
CA ALA A 278 -8.17 30.14 26.00
C ALA A 278 -7.81 28.97 25.05
N PRO A 279 -8.59 28.74 23.98
CA PRO A 279 -9.67 29.59 23.45
C PRO A 279 -11.06 29.35 24.08
N LEU A 280 -11.25 28.35 24.92
CA LEU A 280 -12.56 27.94 25.45
C LEU A 280 -13.10 28.89 26.50
N ASN A 281 -12.33 29.14 27.55
CA ASN A 281 -12.70 30.04 28.69
C ASN A 281 -14.06 29.67 29.31
N CYS A 282 -14.40 28.36 29.40
CA CYS A 282 -15.62 27.88 30.01
C CYS A 282 -15.63 28.13 31.53
N GLN A 283 -16.75 28.54 32.07
CA GLN A 283 -16.89 28.79 33.52
C GLN A 283 -16.94 27.51 34.35
N THR A 284 -17.47 26.47 33.78
CA THR A 284 -17.49 25.09 34.29
C THR A 284 -17.04 24.19 33.18
N TYR A 285 -16.78 22.92 33.48
CA TYR A 285 -16.32 21.95 32.46
C TYR A 285 -17.25 21.95 31.27
N CYS A 286 -16.68 22.12 30.08
CA CYS A 286 -17.31 21.91 28.78
C CYS A 286 -16.53 20.85 28.02
N LEU A 287 -17.23 20.00 27.23
CA LEU A 287 -16.59 18.98 26.42
C LEU A 287 -15.59 19.61 25.44
N ASN A 288 -14.43 19.00 25.30
CA ASN A 288 -13.40 19.44 24.37
C ASN A 288 -12.42 18.29 24.09
N PRO A 289 -11.48 18.41 23.13
CA PRO A 289 -10.55 17.34 22.80
C PRO A 289 -9.75 16.81 23.99
N VAL A 290 -9.72 15.47 24.14
CA VAL A 290 -8.95 14.78 25.19
C VAL A 290 -7.45 14.95 24.98
N SER A 291 -7.02 14.96 23.72
CA SER A 291 -5.61 15.10 23.31
C SER A 291 -5.55 15.95 22.04
N PRO A 292 -5.70 17.29 22.13
CA PRO A 292 -5.65 18.15 20.95
C PRO A 292 -4.26 18.20 20.34
N LEU A 293 -4.17 18.16 19.00
CA LEU A 293 -2.90 18.27 18.28
C LEU A 293 -2.24 19.64 18.50
N SER A 294 -3.04 20.71 18.47
CA SER A 294 -2.56 22.10 18.53
C SER A 294 -3.68 23.07 18.93
N GLY A 295 -3.37 24.36 19.04
CA GLY A 295 -4.36 25.44 19.19
C GLY A 295 -4.93 25.62 20.60
N TYR A 296 -4.94 24.61 21.42
CA TYR A 296 -5.31 24.68 22.84
C TYR A 296 -4.12 25.01 23.73
N TYR A 297 -4.35 25.37 24.98
CA TYR A 297 -3.27 25.69 25.91
C TYR A 297 -2.38 24.46 26.19
N TYR A 298 -2.98 23.31 26.50
CA TYR A 298 -2.30 22.03 26.56
C TYR A 298 -2.60 21.25 25.27
N ASN A 299 -1.56 20.86 24.55
CA ASN A 299 -1.67 20.16 23.29
C ASN A 299 -0.40 19.37 22.97
N ASP A 300 -0.49 18.43 22.06
CA ASP A 300 0.59 17.51 21.68
C ASP A 300 1.82 18.22 21.11
N THR A 301 1.59 19.26 20.28
CA THR A 301 2.68 20.04 19.66
C THR A 301 3.47 20.81 20.71
N ARG A 302 2.78 21.41 21.69
CA ARG A 302 3.43 22.13 22.80
C ARG A 302 4.23 21.16 23.67
N ALA A 303 3.63 20.05 24.11
CA ALA A 303 4.31 19.03 24.90
C ALA A 303 5.57 18.53 24.18
N THR A 304 5.46 18.19 22.90
CA THR A 304 6.61 17.78 22.07
C THR A 304 7.71 18.83 22.05
N THR A 305 7.35 20.11 21.85
CA THR A 305 8.31 21.22 21.80
C THR A 305 9.05 21.40 23.14
N GLU A 306 8.30 21.38 24.26
CA GLU A 306 8.87 21.55 25.59
C GLU A 306 9.81 20.39 25.96
N TYR A 307 9.40 19.14 25.69
CA TYR A 307 10.23 17.96 25.95
C TYR A 307 11.49 17.91 25.09
N THR A 308 11.39 18.21 23.79
CA THR A 308 12.58 18.18 22.91
C THR A 308 13.55 19.34 23.18
N ALA A 309 13.10 20.40 23.80
CA ALA A 309 13.97 21.47 24.34
C ALA A 309 14.70 21.06 25.62
N ALA A 310 14.10 20.18 26.44
CA ALA A 310 14.64 19.77 27.74
C ALA A 310 15.55 18.53 27.65
N VAL A 311 15.23 17.57 26.75
CA VAL A 311 15.96 16.31 26.62
C VAL A 311 16.05 15.86 25.15
N PRO A 312 16.97 14.95 24.78
CA PRO A 312 17.05 14.43 23.41
C PRO A 312 15.72 13.83 22.95
N ALA A 313 15.28 14.18 21.75
CA ALA A 313 14.05 13.65 21.14
C ALA A 313 14.00 12.11 21.11
N SER A 314 15.17 11.46 21.03
CA SER A 314 15.32 10.00 21.09
C SER A 314 14.96 9.38 22.46
N LYS A 315 14.62 10.18 23.46
CA LYS A 315 14.10 9.73 24.76
C LYS A 315 12.60 10.00 24.93
N VAL A 316 11.95 10.71 24.01
CA VAL A 316 10.56 11.16 24.15
C VAL A 316 9.61 10.23 23.41
N ILE A 317 8.63 9.67 24.12
CA ILE A 317 7.49 8.91 23.60
C ILE A 317 6.24 9.74 23.82
N LEU A 318 5.55 10.14 22.77
CA LEU A 318 4.30 10.89 22.87
C LEU A 318 3.15 9.93 23.19
N GLY A 319 2.63 9.97 24.39
CA GLY A 319 1.52 9.14 24.86
C GLY A 319 0.17 9.70 24.38
N LEU A 320 -0.62 8.87 23.72
CA LEU A 320 -1.90 9.23 23.11
C LEU A 320 -3.02 8.30 23.59
N PRO A 321 -4.29 8.79 23.68
CA PRO A 321 -5.40 8.01 24.16
C PRO A 321 -6.05 7.17 23.08
N TRP A 322 -6.40 5.91 23.39
CA TRP A 322 -7.35 5.12 22.61
C TRP A 322 -8.73 5.14 23.27
N TYR A 323 -9.11 6.28 23.78
CA TYR A 323 -10.41 6.54 24.38
C TYR A 323 -10.85 7.99 24.10
N GLY A 324 -12.11 8.27 24.38
CA GLY A 324 -12.68 9.60 24.27
C GLY A 324 -13.57 9.93 25.46
N ARG A 325 -14.28 11.05 25.37
CA ARG A 325 -15.24 11.51 26.36
C ARG A 325 -16.57 11.86 25.70
N TRP A 326 -17.65 11.54 26.38
CA TRP A 326 -18.97 11.91 25.95
C TRP A 326 -19.85 12.38 27.11
N ALA A 327 -20.88 13.12 26.78
CA ALA A 327 -21.90 13.54 27.74
C ALA A 327 -23.25 13.77 27.07
N CYS A 328 -24.30 13.79 27.89
CA CYS A 328 -25.57 14.36 27.52
C CYS A 328 -25.48 15.90 27.60
N VAL A 329 -25.84 16.57 26.51
CA VAL A 329 -25.80 18.04 26.40
C VAL A 329 -27.15 18.59 25.96
N SER A 330 -27.37 19.88 26.10
CA SER A 330 -28.64 20.52 25.77
C SER A 330 -28.74 21.11 24.37
N ALA A 331 -27.59 21.18 23.66
CA ALA A 331 -27.49 21.75 22.32
C ALA A 331 -26.53 20.94 21.43
N THR A 332 -26.55 21.22 20.12
CA THR A 332 -25.78 20.45 19.10
C THR A 332 -24.48 21.12 18.66
N GLY A 333 -24.08 22.24 19.29
CA GLY A 333 -22.80 22.90 18.99
C GLY A 333 -21.62 22.20 19.63
N PRO A 334 -20.35 22.57 19.30
CA PRO A 334 -19.16 22.09 19.98
C PRO A 334 -19.05 22.66 21.40
N ASN A 335 -18.25 22.02 22.24
CA ASN A 335 -17.85 22.46 23.56
C ASN A 335 -19.05 22.74 24.51
N GLN A 336 -20.03 21.87 24.49
CA GLN A 336 -21.22 22.02 25.32
C GLN A 336 -20.96 21.61 26.78
N TYR A 337 -21.77 22.21 27.68
CA TYR A 337 -21.76 21.83 29.10
C TYR A 337 -22.55 20.51 29.29
N PRO A 338 -21.98 19.54 30.02
CA PRO A 338 -22.72 18.34 30.38
C PRO A 338 -23.95 18.63 31.22
N VAL A 339 -25.11 18.08 30.85
CA VAL A 339 -26.34 18.15 31.64
C VAL A 339 -26.11 17.42 32.96
N GLY A 340 -26.34 18.12 34.05
CA GLY A 340 -26.07 17.59 35.41
C GLY A 340 -24.57 17.45 35.74
N GLY A 341 -23.67 17.99 34.92
CA GLY A 341 -22.23 18.01 35.21
C GLY A 341 -21.54 16.65 35.05
N GLN A 342 -22.18 15.65 34.43
CA GLN A 342 -21.64 14.31 34.31
C GLN A 342 -21.05 14.06 32.91
N THR A 343 -19.82 13.52 32.89
CA THR A 343 -19.15 13.03 31.67
C THR A 343 -18.78 11.56 31.81
N TYR A 344 -18.54 10.89 30.69
CA TYR A 344 -18.22 9.49 30.66
C TYR A 344 -17.04 9.26 29.73
N ALA A 345 -16.06 8.45 30.17
CA ALA A 345 -15.04 7.92 29.30
C ALA A 345 -15.65 6.87 28.35
N ILE A 346 -15.14 6.80 27.15
CA ILE A 346 -15.58 5.83 26.13
C ILE A 346 -14.37 5.25 25.41
N SER A 347 -14.30 3.92 25.33
CA SER A 347 -13.23 3.26 24.58
C SER A 347 -13.29 3.62 23.08
N TYR A 348 -12.15 3.59 22.42
CA TYR A 348 -12.11 3.77 20.95
C TYR A 348 -13.11 2.86 20.23
N ARG A 349 -13.12 1.56 20.57
CA ARG A 349 -14.05 0.60 19.94
C ARG A 349 -15.51 0.99 20.11
N SER A 350 -15.88 1.44 21.29
CA SER A 350 -17.27 1.88 21.55
C SER A 350 -17.57 3.18 20.80
N ALA A 351 -16.66 4.13 20.74
CA ALA A 351 -16.82 5.38 19.99
C ALA A 351 -16.94 5.10 18.48
N ALA A 352 -16.08 4.27 17.92
CA ALA A 352 -16.14 3.87 16.51
C ALA A 352 -17.41 3.09 16.18
N ALA A 353 -17.88 2.20 17.07
CA ALA A 353 -19.14 1.50 16.90
C ALA A 353 -20.34 2.47 16.89
N MET A 354 -20.37 3.45 17.80
CA MET A 354 -21.41 4.49 17.82
C MET A 354 -21.37 5.36 16.57
N ALA A 355 -20.16 5.70 16.08
CA ALA A 355 -19.98 6.48 14.85
C ALA A 355 -20.46 5.74 13.60
N SER A 356 -20.40 4.41 13.59
CA SER A 356 -20.82 3.56 12.47
C SER A 356 -22.26 3.05 12.60
N ASP A 357 -22.95 3.29 13.73
CA ASP A 357 -24.32 2.81 13.96
C ASP A 357 -25.34 3.66 13.19
N THR A 358 -25.85 3.11 12.10
CA THR A 358 -26.85 3.74 11.25
C THR A 358 -28.23 3.90 11.93
N THR A 359 -28.45 3.30 13.10
CA THR A 359 -29.69 3.46 13.88
C THR A 359 -29.66 4.72 14.76
N ASN A 360 -28.50 5.31 14.99
CA ASN A 360 -28.37 6.59 15.69
C ASN A 360 -29.01 7.70 14.87
N SER A 361 -30.10 8.28 15.39
CA SER A 361 -30.82 9.34 14.69
C SER A 361 -30.02 10.66 14.76
N ASN A 362 -29.93 11.32 13.60
CA ASN A 362 -29.29 12.63 13.47
C ASN A 362 -27.80 12.62 13.84
N TYR A 363 -27.09 11.50 13.63
CA TYR A 363 -25.63 11.46 13.83
C TYR A 363 -24.93 12.45 12.91
N GLN A 364 -24.10 13.30 13.50
CA GLN A 364 -23.24 14.26 12.79
C GLN A 364 -21.81 14.11 13.29
N LEU A 365 -20.89 13.96 12.35
CA LEU A 365 -19.43 13.97 12.60
C LEU A 365 -18.86 15.29 12.13
N HIS A 366 -18.08 15.92 12.98
CA HIS A 366 -17.41 17.20 12.74
C HIS A 366 -15.92 17.07 13.04
N ARG A 367 -15.14 18.04 12.58
CA ARG A 367 -13.77 18.27 13.03
C ARG A 367 -13.72 19.47 13.95
N ASP A 368 -12.91 19.40 14.97
CA ASP A 368 -12.70 20.50 15.92
C ASP A 368 -12.20 21.75 15.20
N GLY A 369 -12.79 22.90 15.52
CA GLY A 369 -12.49 24.16 14.82
C GLY A 369 -11.19 24.81 15.26
N VAL A 370 -10.56 24.34 16.36
CA VAL A 370 -9.35 24.90 16.95
C VAL A 370 -8.11 24.13 16.48
N ASP A 371 -8.10 22.80 16.62
CA ASP A 371 -6.97 21.99 16.18
C ASP A 371 -7.10 21.45 14.74
N GLY A 372 -8.30 21.51 14.18
CA GLY A 372 -8.61 21.15 12.78
C GLY A 372 -8.65 19.64 12.49
N VAL A 373 -8.31 18.78 13.48
CA VAL A 373 -8.15 17.34 13.22
C VAL A 373 -8.96 16.46 14.16
N THR A 374 -9.14 16.82 15.42
CA THR A 374 -9.86 15.98 16.38
C THR A 374 -11.33 15.89 16.02
N PRO A 375 -11.92 14.69 15.88
CA PRO A 375 -13.34 14.52 15.61
C PRO A 375 -14.17 14.79 16.86
N TRP A 376 -15.33 15.38 16.64
CA TRP A 376 -16.42 15.39 17.61
C TRP A 376 -17.75 15.06 16.93
N SER A 377 -18.65 14.45 17.67
CA SER A 377 -19.90 13.95 17.14
C SER A 377 -21.08 14.31 18.00
N THR A 378 -22.22 14.53 17.36
CA THR A 378 -23.51 14.67 18.05
C THR A 378 -24.57 13.74 17.47
N TRP A 379 -25.46 13.24 18.33
CA TRP A 379 -26.65 12.48 17.93
C TRP A 379 -27.73 12.51 19.02
N SER A 380 -28.95 12.17 18.65
CA SER A 380 -30.04 12.04 19.60
C SER A 380 -29.99 10.70 20.31
N SER A 381 -30.00 10.71 21.64
CA SER A 381 -30.04 9.46 22.41
C SER A 381 -31.37 8.73 22.22
N SER A 382 -31.32 7.45 21.82
CA SER A 382 -32.52 6.61 21.69
C SER A 382 -33.15 6.25 23.03
N SER A 383 -32.35 6.22 24.10
CA SER A 383 -32.79 5.89 25.46
C SER A 383 -33.27 7.10 26.25
N ASN A 384 -32.86 8.32 25.86
CA ASN A 384 -33.30 9.57 26.45
C ASN A 384 -33.50 10.63 25.36
N PRO A 385 -34.69 10.79 24.81
CA PRO A 385 -34.95 11.69 23.69
C PRO A 385 -34.81 13.19 24.00
N THR A 386 -34.61 13.55 25.27
CA THR A 386 -34.26 14.93 25.68
C THR A 386 -32.78 15.17 25.76
N CYS A 387 -31.97 14.14 25.50
CA CYS A 387 -30.52 14.17 25.55
C CYS A 387 -29.90 14.19 24.15
N THR A 388 -29.22 15.26 23.80
CA THR A 388 -28.26 15.24 22.71
C THR A 388 -26.95 14.68 23.29
N ILE A 389 -26.37 13.69 22.64
CA ILE A 389 -25.02 13.21 22.99
C ILE A 389 -24.02 14.05 22.24
N GLU A 390 -22.99 14.53 22.93
CA GLU A 390 -21.77 15.07 22.34
C GLU A 390 -20.59 14.20 22.77
N MET A 391 -19.70 13.86 21.82
CA MET A 391 -18.56 12.99 22.05
C MET A 391 -17.32 13.56 21.35
N TYR A 392 -16.21 13.65 22.08
CA TYR A 392 -14.85 13.87 21.54
C TYR A 392 -14.03 12.58 21.65
N TRP A 393 -13.34 12.24 20.59
CA TRP A 393 -12.50 11.04 20.53
C TRP A 393 -11.45 11.18 19.41
N ASP A 394 -10.49 10.29 19.31
CA ASP A 394 -9.52 10.28 18.22
C ASP A 394 -9.84 9.19 17.22
N ASP A 395 -9.97 9.53 15.94
CA ASP A 395 -10.13 8.58 14.84
C ASP A 395 -8.80 8.36 14.08
N PRO A 396 -8.74 7.46 13.08
CA PRO A 396 -7.52 7.24 12.31
C PRO A 396 -6.93 8.51 11.65
N THR A 397 -7.75 9.50 11.32
CA THR A 397 -7.30 10.77 10.73
C THR A 397 -6.55 11.62 11.75
N SER A 398 -7.14 11.84 12.92
CA SER A 398 -6.51 12.63 13.98
C SER A 398 -5.29 11.90 14.57
N MET A 399 -5.38 10.57 14.76
CA MET A 399 -4.22 9.76 15.16
C MET A 399 -3.09 9.86 14.14
N GLY A 400 -3.40 9.78 12.83
CA GLY A 400 -2.41 9.94 11.77
C GLY A 400 -1.67 11.28 11.83
N ALA A 401 -2.38 12.38 12.09
CA ALA A 401 -1.76 13.71 12.23
C ALA A 401 -0.81 13.78 13.46
N LYS A 402 -1.16 13.11 14.55
CA LYS A 402 -0.32 13.01 15.74
C LYS A 402 0.90 12.09 15.53
N TYR A 403 0.74 11.00 14.83
CA TYR A 403 1.84 10.11 14.43
C TYR A 403 2.82 10.83 13.47
N ASP A 404 2.30 11.68 12.59
CA ASP A 404 3.12 12.55 11.74
C ASP A 404 3.93 13.55 12.56
N LEU A 405 3.35 14.12 13.64
CA LEU A 405 4.09 14.95 14.60
C LEU A 405 5.27 14.19 15.24
N VAL A 406 5.05 12.93 15.67
CA VAL A 406 6.11 12.06 16.21
C VAL A 406 7.25 11.89 15.20
N ASN A 407 6.92 11.65 13.93
CA ASN A 407 7.91 11.48 12.87
C ASN A 407 8.66 12.77 12.54
N ARG A 408 7.95 13.89 12.38
CA ARG A 408 8.56 15.20 12.07
C ARG A 408 9.44 15.73 13.19
N ALA A 409 9.06 15.52 14.44
CA ALA A 409 9.84 15.92 15.60
C ALA A 409 10.98 14.93 15.92
N ASN A 410 11.12 13.86 15.13
CA ASN A 410 12.11 12.80 15.31
C ASN A 410 12.11 12.21 16.72
N LEU A 411 10.92 12.04 17.32
CA LEU A 411 10.76 11.47 18.65
C LEU A 411 11.18 10.00 18.66
N ARG A 412 11.45 9.47 19.85
CA ARG A 412 11.68 8.03 20.04
C ARG A 412 10.53 7.20 19.53
N GLY A 413 9.30 7.61 19.82
CA GLY A 413 8.13 6.89 19.36
C GLY A 413 6.80 7.46 19.85
N VAL A 414 5.77 6.63 19.71
CA VAL A 414 4.41 6.89 20.19
C VAL A 414 4.06 5.95 21.32
N GLY A 415 3.29 6.43 22.27
CA GLY A 415 2.71 5.67 23.35
C GLY A 415 1.19 5.55 23.23
N ILE A 416 0.63 4.46 23.72
CA ILE A 416 -0.80 4.15 23.63
C ILE A 416 -1.36 3.91 25.02
N TRP A 417 -2.26 4.75 25.45
CA TRP A 417 -3.07 4.56 26.64
C TRP A 417 -4.54 4.31 26.26
N ASN A 418 -5.04 3.05 26.32
CA ASN A 418 -4.27 1.82 26.42
C ASN A 418 -4.78 0.81 25.38
N LEU A 419 -4.04 -0.25 25.20
CA LEU A 419 -4.29 -1.25 24.15
C LEU A 419 -5.65 -1.94 24.26
N THR A 420 -6.19 -2.16 25.48
CA THR A 420 -7.50 -2.77 25.69
C THR A 420 -8.67 -1.88 25.24
N GLN A 421 -8.47 -0.57 25.11
CA GLN A 421 -9.49 0.35 24.61
C GLN A 421 -9.70 0.24 23.09
N GLY A 422 -8.65 -0.16 22.38
CA GLY A 422 -8.70 -0.42 20.91
C GLY A 422 -8.83 -1.90 20.56
N GLY A 423 -8.21 -2.78 21.33
CA GLY A 423 -8.22 -4.23 21.09
C GLY A 423 -7.81 -4.60 19.66
N ASN A 424 -8.70 -5.30 18.95
CA ASN A 424 -8.50 -5.75 17.58
C ASN A 424 -8.99 -4.77 16.50
N ALA A 425 -9.20 -3.48 16.79
CA ALA A 425 -9.66 -2.49 15.81
C ALA A 425 -8.66 -2.37 14.63
N PRO A 426 -8.97 -2.87 13.44
CA PRO A 426 -8.00 -2.99 12.36
C PRO A 426 -7.52 -1.64 11.83
N GLU A 427 -8.35 -0.61 11.89
CA GLU A 427 -8.03 0.74 11.46
C GLU A 427 -6.96 1.41 12.32
N LEU A 428 -6.93 1.15 13.64
CA LEU A 428 -5.87 1.65 14.53
C LEU A 428 -4.52 1.01 14.19
N TRP A 429 -4.52 -0.32 14.02
CA TRP A 429 -3.30 -1.05 13.65
C TRP A 429 -2.82 -0.68 12.25
N SER A 430 -3.75 -0.46 11.30
CA SER A 430 -3.42 0.03 9.96
C SER A 430 -2.79 1.43 10.01
N THR A 431 -3.29 2.32 10.88
CA THR A 431 -2.71 3.66 11.05
C THR A 431 -1.31 3.59 11.66
N ILE A 432 -1.08 2.76 12.70
CA ILE A 432 0.27 2.50 13.23
C ILE A 432 1.21 1.98 12.14
N SER A 433 0.75 1.00 11.35
CA SER A 433 1.55 0.44 10.25
C SER A 433 1.92 1.51 9.23
N THR A 434 0.98 2.37 8.86
CA THR A 434 1.19 3.45 7.88
C THR A 434 2.30 4.42 8.31
N TYR A 435 2.37 4.78 9.59
CA TYR A 435 3.28 5.81 10.07
C TYR A 435 4.58 5.26 10.66
N PHE A 436 4.57 4.05 11.20
CA PHE A 436 5.71 3.51 11.95
C PHE A 436 6.27 2.19 11.41
N ALA A 437 5.58 1.50 10.48
CA ALA A 437 6.20 0.37 9.80
C ALA A 437 7.40 0.82 8.97
N CYS A 438 8.23 -0.12 8.59
CA CYS A 438 9.43 0.14 7.82
C CYS A 438 9.10 0.93 6.54
N PRO A 439 9.63 2.17 6.35
CA PRO A 439 9.32 2.97 5.18
C PRO A 439 9.87 2.30 3.92
N ALA A 440 9.14 2.37 2.82
CA ALA A 440 9.72 2.10 1.52
C ALA A 440 10.10 3.43 0.86
N THR A 441 11.23 3.44 0.15
CA THR A 441 11.66 4.57 -0.69
C THR A 441 12.17 4.05 -2.03
N LEU A 442 12.07 4.87 -3.07
CA LEU A 442 12.58 4.55 -4.40
C LEU A 442 13.30 5.78 -4.98
N ALA A 443 14.44 5.53 -5.62
CA ALA A 443 15.23 6.57 -6.28
C ALA A 443 15.05 6.46 -7.80
N VAL A 444 14.00 7.09 -8.33
CA VAL A 444 13.69 7.05 -9.76
C VAL A 444 14.59 8.02 -10.51
N PRO A 445 15.31 7.59 -11.57
CA PRO A 445 16.12 8.48 -12.41
C PRO A 445 15.25 9.58 -13.03
N ALA A 446 15.72 10.83 -13.06
CA ALA A 446 14.93 11.97 -13.53
C ALA A 446 14.58 11.88 -15.03
N SER A 447 15.51 11.37 -15.86
CA SER A 447 15.31 11.17 -17.31
C SER A 447 16.28 10.09 -17.80
N PRO A 448 15.86 8.80 -17.76
CA PRO A 448 16.72 7.72 -18.24
C PRO A 448 17.09 7.88 -19.71
N GLY A 449 18.37 7.70 -20.02
CA GLY A 449 18.91 7.74 -21.37
C GLY A 449 18.88 6.38 -22.11
N THR A 450 18.35 5.37 -21.45
CA THR A 450 18.15 4.00 -21.97
C THR A 450 16.73 3.55 -21.67
N THR A 451 16.18 2.65 -22.48
CA THR A 451 14.82 2.10 -22.27
C THR A 451 14.76 1.20 -21.05
N GLU A 452 15.81 0.44 -20.76
CA GLU A 452 15.97 -0.28 -19.49
C GLU A 452 16.75 0.57 -18.50
N PHE A 453 16.25 0.71 -17.28
CA PHE A 453 16.91 1.43 -16.21
C PHE A 453 16.61 0.85 -14.83
N SER A 454 17.51 1.09 -13.91
CA SER A 454 17.42 0.59 -12.55
C SER A 454 16.82 1.65 -11.62
N ILE A 455 15.97 1.18 -10.70
CA ILE A 455 15.40 1.99 -9.62
C ILE A 455 15.84 1.39 -8.29
N PRO A 456 16.79 2.00 -7.58
CA PRO A 456 17.18 1.59 -6.24
C PRO A 456 16.00 1.75 -5.27
N LEU A 457 15.79 0.73 -4.44
CA LEU A 457 14.76 0.67 -3.40
C LEU A 457 15.44 0.57 -2.03
N SER A 458 14.85 1.18 -1.01
CA SER A 458 15.35 1.10 0.35
C SER A 458 14.21 1.14 1.37
N ALA A 459 14.41 0.50 2.51
CA ALA A 459 13.56 0.54 3.68
C ALA A 459 14.30 1.06 4.91
N GLY A 460 15.30 1.92 4.72
CA GLY A 460 16.11 2.50 5.81
C GLY A 460 16.92 1.43 6.54
N SER A 461 16.76 1.33 7.85
CA SER A 461 17.45 0.33 8.72
C SER A 461 16.65 -0.95 8.94
N CYS A 462 15.47 -1.08 8.34
CA CYS A 462 14.56 -2.20 8.58
C CYS A 462 14.97 -3.47 7.83
N SER A 463 14.69 -4.64 8.41
CA SER A 463 14.86 -5.93 7.73
C SER A 463 13.65 -6.21 6.84
N VAL A 464 13.86 -6.29 5.53
CA VAL A 464 12.82 -6.48 4.52
C VAL A 464 12.95 -7.85 3.88
N ALA A 465 11.85 -8.56 3.73
CA ALA A 465 11.79 -9.84 3.02
C ALA A 465 11.78 -9.63 1.50
N TYR A 466 10.94 -8.73 1.03
CA TYR A 466 10.81 -8.34 -0.39
C TYR A 466 10.08 -7.00 -0.51
N PHE A 467 10.10 -6.43 -1.71
CA PHE A 467 9.33 -5.24 -2.07
C PHE A 467 8.27 -5.62 -3.11
N ASP A 468 7.02 -5.14 -2.90
CA ASP A 468 6.04 -5.03 -3.98
C ASP A 468 6.38 -3.80 -4.81
N PHE A 469 6.34 -3.94 -6.11
CA PHE A 469 6.66 -2.88 -7.05
C PHE A 469 5.58 -2.78 -8.14
N GLN A 470 5.11 -1.59 -8.40
CA GLN A 470 4.08 -1.35 -9.41
C GLN A 470 4.47 -0.17 -10.31
N GLN A 471 4.05 -0.26 -11.55
CA GLN A 471 4.25 0.74 -12.59
C GLN A 471 2.90 1.23 -13.11
N PHE A 472 2.85 2.50 -13.47
CA PHE A 472 1.74 3.15 -14.15
C PHE A 472 2.30 3.93 -15.34
N ASP A 473 1.85 3.64 -16.55
CA ASP A 473 2.16 4.42 -17.72
C ASP A 473 1.20 5.62 -17.80
N SER A 474 1.73 6.80 -17.49
CA SER A 474 0.94 8.03 -17.52
C SER A 474 0.64 8.53 -18.93
N THR A 475 1.34 8.02 -19.96
CA THR A 475 1.12 8.37 -21.35
C THR A 475 -0.09 7.63 -21.92
N SER A 476 -0.21 6.34 -21.60
CA SER A 476 -1.33 5.50 -22.00
C SER A 476 -2.52 5.48 -21.03
N ASN A 477 -2.31 5.96 -19.77
CA ASN A 477 -3.33 6.08 -18.72
C ASN A 477 -4.06 4.77 -18.35
N GLN A 478 -3.38 3.64 -18.36
CA GLN A 478 -3.97 2.29 -18.17
C GLN A 478 -4.02 1.76 -16.73
N GLY A 479 -3.78 2.61 -15.74
CA GLY A 479 -3.82 2.20 -14.35
C GLY A 479 -2.52 1.54 -13.85
N TRP A 480 -2.51 1.15 -12.56
CA TRP A 480 -1.38 0.52 -11.92
C TRP A 480 -1.33 -0.98 -12.23
N TYR A 481 -0.20 -1.49 -12.68
CA TYR A 481 0.05 -2.92 -12.82
C TYR A 481 1.26 -3.37 -12.01
N SER A 482 1.17 -4.60 -11.48
CA SER A 482 2.22 -5.18 -10.65
C SER A 482 3.34 -5.74 -11.52
N LEU A 483 4.56 -5.37 -11.19
CA LEU A 483 5.77 -6.03 -11.68
C LEU A 483 6.17 -7.17 -10.71
N PRO A 484 7.07 -8.06 -11.09
CA PRO A 484 7.59 -9.08 -10.18
C PRO A 484 8.10 -8.47 -8.88
N THR A 485 7.90 -9.17 -7.77
CA THR A 485 8.43 -8.73 -6.47
C THR A 485 9.95 -8.62 -6.52
N VAL A 486 10.48 -7.56 -5.91
CA VAL A 486 11.93 -7.33 -5.84
C VAL A 486 12.48 -7.97 -4.57
N ALA A 487 13.41 -8.90 -4.74
CA ALA A 487 14.09 -9.53 -3.61
C ALA A 487 14.91 -8.50 -2.81
N SER A 488 14.89 -8.64 -1.49
CA SER A 488 15.66 -7.78 -0.60
C SER A 488 17.06 -8.34 -0.34
N ALA A 489 18.04 -7.43 -0.27
CA ALA A 489 19.37 -7.67 0.29
C ALA A 489 19.45 -6.96 1.66
N GLY A 490 18.68 -7.44 2.64
CA GLY A 490 18.56 -6.83 3.98
C GLY A 490 17.54 -5.71 4.02
N SER A 491 17.91 -4.48 3.75
CA SER A 491 17.00 -3.32 3.71
C SER A 491 16.93 -2.66 2.34
N THR A 492 17.59 -3.19 1.34
CA THR A 492 17.66 -2.60 -0.01
C THR A 492 17.27 -3.59 -1.09
N GLY A 493 16.92 -3.09 -2.26
CA GLY A 493 16.64 -3.86 -3.46
C GLY A 493 16.87 -2.99 -4.70
N THR A 494 16.80 -3.59 -5.88
CA THR A 494 16.84 -2.85 -7.13
C THR A 494 15.78 -3.41 -8.07
N ALA A 495 14.84 -2.58 -8.48
CA ALA A 495 13.93 -2.89 -9.56
C ALA A 495 14.59 -2.52 -10.90
N VAL A 496 14.50 -3.42 -11.87
CA VAL A 496 14.88 -3.14 -13.25
C VAL A 496 13.57 -3.01 -14.04
N VAL A 497 13.42 -1.90 -14.71
CA VAL A 497 12.19 -1.56 -15.43
C VAL A 497 12.50 -1.14 -16.85
N GLU A 498 11.55 -1.32 -17.73
CA GLU A 498 11.59 -0.80 -19.08
C GLU A 498 10.58 0.31 -19.27
N GLY A 499 10.97 1.30 -20.07
CA GLY A 499 10.10 2.38 -20.48
C GLY A 499 10.51 2.89 -21.86
N TYR A 500 9.55 3.42 -22.62
CA TYR A 500 9.77 3.84 -23.98
C TYR A 500 10.19 5.30 -24.07
N PRO A 501 11.00 5.66 -25.10
CA PRO A 501 11.42 7.03 -25.33
C PRO A 501 10.25 8.01 -25.39
N GLY A 502 10.30 9.08 -24.61
CA GLY A 502 9.25 10.09 -24.51
C GLY A 502 8.07 9.74 -23.61
N PHE A 503 7.95 8.52 -23.11
CA PHE A 503 6.84 8.11 -22.24
C PHE A 503 7.09 8.51 -20.80
N ARG A 504 6.02 8.85 -20.08
CA ARG A 504 6.03 9.22 -18.67
C ARG A 504 5.49 8.08 -17.83
N TYR A 505 6.28 7.65 -16.86
CA TYR A 505 5.94 6.59 -15.92
C TYR A 505 5.85 7.10 -14.49
N GLN A 506 4.94 6.51 -13.73
CA GLN A 506 4.92 6.58 -12.28
C GLN A 506 5.22 5.19 -11.71
N PHE A 507 5.94 5.15 -10.63
CA PHE A 507 6.27 3.93 -9.91
C PHE A 507 5.82 4.05 -8.48
N ARG A 508 5.44 2.94 -7.88
CA ARG A 508 5.22 2.86 -6.44
C ARG A 508 5.78 1.56 -5.87
N VAL A 509 6.30 1.66 -4.66
CA VAL A 509 6.92 0.56 -3.93
C VAL A 509 6.39 0.52 -2.52
N ARG A 510 6.26 -0.68 -1.95
CA ARG A 510 6.05 -0.91 -0.53
C ARG A 510 6.92 -2.07 -0.07
N ALA A 511 7.40 -1.99 1.16
CA ALA A 511 8.25 -3.01 1.77
C ALA A 511 7.41 -4.01 2.57
N HIS A 512 7.72 -5.29 2.44
CA HIS A 512 7.26 -6.35 3.33
C HIS A 512 8.40 -6.70 4.26
N SER A 513 8.26 -6.38 5.56
CA SER A 513 9.26 -6.72 6.56
C SER A 513 9.36 -8.24 6.76
N THR A 514 10.48 -8.70 7.30
CA THR A 514 10.67 -10.12 7.67
C THR A 514 9.67 -10.60 8.72
N GLY A 515 9.07 -9.69 9.49
CA GLY A 515 7.99 -9.97 10.44
C GLY A 515 6.57 -9.87 9.86
N GLY A 516 6.43 -9.71 8.54
CA GLY A 516 5.12 -9.71 7.85
C GLY A 516 4.36 -8.38 7.87
N VAL A 517 4.98 -7.29 8.34
CA VAL A 517 4.39 -5.94 8.30
C VAL A 517 4.64 -5.31 6.94
N VAL A 518 3.61 -4.66 6.38
CA VAL A 518 3.65 -4.03 5.06
C VAL A 518 3.62 -2.51 5.23
N SER A 519 4.57 -1.81 4.58
CA SER A 519 4.64 -0.35 4.61
C SER A 519 3.55 0.32 3.76
N ALA A 520 3.37 1.63 3.94
CA ALA A 520 2.67 2.45 2.97
C ALA A 520 3.40 2.46 1.61
N TRP A 521 2.65 2.81 0.53
CA TRP A 521 3.23 3.01 -0.79
C TRP A 521 4.05 4.30 -0.86
N ALA A 522 5.30 4.19 -1.28
CA ALA A 522 6.11 5.33 -1.71
C ALA A 522 6.02 5.46 -3.24
N THR A 523 5.99 6.67 -3.77
CA THR A 523 5.81 6.94 -5.20
C THR A 523 6.94 7.76 -5.77
N GLY A 524 7.21 7.58 -7.07
CA GLY A 524 8.16 8.37 -7.84
C GLY A 524 7.76 8.38 -9.31
N SER A 525 8.30 9.28 -10.11
CA SER A 525 7.98 9.38 -11.54
C SER A 525 9.18 9.76 -12.37
N THR A 526 9.17 9.39 -13.65
CA THR A 526 10.17 9.79 -14.64
C THR A 526 9.53 9.96 -16.02
N THR A 527 10.25 10.64 -16.89
CA THR A 527 10.02 10.61 -18.35
C THR A 527 11.28 10.08 -19.00
N VAL A 528 11.17 8.95 -19.70
CA VAL A 528 12.29 8.41 -20.47
C VAL A 528 12.69 9.42 -21.55
N ALA A 529 13.99 9.69 -21.72
CA ALA A 529 14.46 10.67 -22.70
C ALA A 529 13.96 10.32 -24.10
N ALA A 530 13.51 11.30 -24.87
CA ALA A 530 13.00 11.08 -26.23
C ALA A 530 14.05 10.43 -27.17
N GLY A 531 15.35 10.65 -26.89
CA GLY A 531 16.46 10.01 -27.60
C GLY A 531 17.09 8.84 -26.84
N ALA A 532 16.37 8.19 -25.95
CA ALA A 532 16.90 7.06 -25.19
C ALA A 532 17.26 5.88 -26.12
N THR A 533 18.41 5.26 -25.84
CA THR A 533 18.86 4.08 -26.56
C THR A 533 18.09 2.85 -26.08
N TYR A 534 17.60 2.04 -27.00
CA TYR A 534 16.97 0.77 -26.69
C TYR A 534 18.00 -0.22 -26.12
N SER A 535 17.77 -0.67 -24.89
CA SER A 535 18.63 -1.66 -24.24
C SER A 535 18.42 -3.06 -24.80
N HIS A 536 17.16 -3.35 -25.19
CA HIS A 536 16.75 -4.59 -25.85
C HIS A 536 15.83 -4.24 -27.03
N PRO A 537 16.33 -4.18 -28.25
CA PRO A 537 15.63 -3.61 -29.41
C PRO A 537 14.39 -4.40 -29.84
N TRP A 538 14.06 -5.52 -29.21
CA TRP A 538 12.93 -6.38 -29.61
C TRP A 538 12.28 -7.10 -28.41
N LYS A 539 12.24 -6.48 -27.26
CA LYS A 539 11.53 -7.04 -26.11
C LYS A 539 10.08 -6.55 -26.09
N GLY A 540 9.18 -7.51 -26.09
CA GLY A 540 7.76 -7.29 -25.99
C GLY A 540 7.03 -7.22 -27.34
N PHE A 541 5.79 -7.70 -27.30
CA PHE A 541 4.89 -7.79 -28.44
C PHE A 541 3.51 -7.29 -28.06
N TYR A 542 2.73 -6.99 -29.10
CA TYR A 542 1.32 -6.68 -28.97
C TYR A 542 0.51 -7.66 -29.80
N THR A 543 -0.67 -8.00 -29.31
CA THR A 543 -1.66 -8.81 -30.04
C THR A 543 -2.91 -7.98 -30.23
N LEU A 544 -3.41 -7.90 -31.48
CA LEU A 544 -4.70 -7.32 -31.80
C LEU A 544 -5.78 -8.39 -31.73
N ASP A 545 -6.88 -8.12 -31.04
CA ASP A 545 -8.10 -8.91 -31.18
C ASP A 545 -9.04 -8.35 -32.27
N GLY A 546 -10.03 -9.11 -32.71
CA GLY A 546 -10.96 -8.71 -33.75
C GLY A 546 -11.89 -7.56 -33.35
N TYR A 547 -11.95 -7.21 -32.06
CA TYR A 547 -12.69 -6.05 -31.54
C TYR A 547 -11.86 -4.77 -31.51
N GLY A 548 -10.60 -4.83 -31.89
CA GLY A 548 -9.67 -3.70 -31.89
C GLY A 548 -8.88 -3.53 -30.58
N GLY A 549 -9.04 -4.43 -29.63
CA GLY A 549 -8.27 -4.41 -28.38
C GLY A 549 -6.80 -4.75 -28.63
N ILE A 550 -5.89 -3.93 -28.12
CA ILE A 550 -4.45 -4.12 -28.18
C ILE A 550 -3.97 -4.69 -26.84
N HIS A 551 -3.46 -5.91 -26.87
CA HIS A 551 -3.02 -6.65 -25.70
C HIS A 551 -1.50 -6.73 -25.66
N ALA A 552 -0.91 -6.25 -24.55
CA ALA A 552 0.53 -6.27 -24.37
C ALA A 552 1.02 -7.64 -23.89
N ASN A 553 2.10 -8.14 -24.50
CA ASN A 553 2.81 -9.37 -24.15
C ASN A 553 4.25 -8.98 -23.80
N ASP A 554 4.62 -8.99 -22.53
CA ASP A 554 5.90 -8.48 -22.01
C ASP A 554 6.24 -7.04 -22.48
N SER A 555 5.20 -6.24 -22.76
CA SER A 555 5.26 -4.85 -23.24
C SER A 555 4.41 -3.95 -22.34
N PRO A 556 4.67 -2.65 -22.27
CA PRO A 556 3.72 -1.71 -21.67
C PRO A 556 2.40 -1.71 -22.42
N PRO A 557 1.28 -1.61 -21.70
CA PRO A 557 -0.03 -1.51 -22.33
C PRO A 557 -0.15 -0.23 -23.18
N LEU A 558 -0.84 -0.31 -24.27
CA LEU A 558 -1.13 0.82 -25.17
C LEU A 558 -2.60 1.25 -25.03
N THR A 559 -2.87 2.51 -25.29
CA THR A 559 -4.24 3.01 -25.33
C THR A 559 -4.80 2.79 -26.73
N ASP A 560 -5.90 2.07 -26.81
CA ASP A 560 -6.65 1.88 -28.05
C ASP A 560 -7.40 3.16 -28.40
N SER A 561 -7.29 3.61 -29.65
CA SER A 561 -8.11 4.73 -30.16
C SER A 561 -9.45 4.26 -30.73
N ALA A 562 -9.60 2.96 -30.97
CA ALA A 562 -10.79 2.34 -31.50
C ALA A 562 -11.01 0.95 -30.89
N TYR A 563 -12.22 0.72 -30.38
CA TYR A 563 -12.64 -0.56 -29.86
C TYR A 563 -14.12 -0.82 -30.20
N TRP A 564 -14.40 -1.93 -30.85
CA TRP A 564 -15.73 -2.31 -31.36
C TRP A 564 -16.30 -3.52 -30.63
N GLY A 565 -16.65 -3.35 -29.36
CA GLY A 565 -17.10 -4.45 -28.50
C GLY A 565 -18.24 -5.28 -29.10
N GLY A 566 -18.00 -6.58 -29.33
CA GLY A 566 -18.96 -7.51 -29.90
C GLY A 566 -19.00 -7.49 -31.43
N TRP A 567 -18.17 -6.72 -32.12
CA TRP A 567 -18.07 -6.65 -33.56
C TRP A 567 -16.64 -6.93 -34.02
N ASP A 568 -16.44 -8.12 -34.62
CA ASP A 568 -15.15 -8.57 -35.15
C ASP A 568 -14.85 -7.88 -36.48
N ILE A 569 -14.24 -6.70 -36.45
CA ILE A 569 -13.99 -5.82 -37.60
C ILE A 569 -12.53 -5.39 -37.74
N ALA A 570 -11.72 -5.48 -36.69
CA ALA A 570 -10.29 -5.20 -36.77
C ALA A 570 -9.61 -6.26 -37.65
N GLN A 571 -8.75 -5.84 -38.56
CA GLN A 571 -8.10 -6.70 -39.54
C GLN A 571 -6.60 -6.84 -39.31
N SER A 572 -5.91 -5.71 -39.05
CA SER A 572 -4.45 -5.68 -38.91
C SER A 572 -4.01 -4.52 -38.05
N ALA A 573 -2.79 -4.63 -37.50
CA ALA A 573 -2.10 -3.53 -36.82
C ALA A 573 -0.59 -3.60 -37.07
N HIS A 574 0.03 -2.45 -37.27
CA HIS A 574 1.47 -2.34 -37.47
C HIS A 574 2.01 -1.12 -36.70
N GLY A 575 3.20 -1.28 -36.12
CA GLY A 575 3.96 -0.17 -35.55
C GLY A 575 4.62 0.69 -36.62
N LEU A 576 4.84 1.95 -36.31
CA LEU A 576 5.65 2.86 -37.15
C LEU A 576 7.08 2.31 -37.31
N PRO A 577 7.74 2.62 -38.45
CA PRO A 577 9.16 2.39 -38.57
C PRO A 577 9.91 3.12 -37.43
N GLY A 578 10.48 2.39 -36.50
CA GLY A 578 11.15 2.96 -35.31
C GLY A 578 10.59 2.49 -33.98
N GLY A 579 9.47 1.79 -33.96
CA GLY A 579 8.98 1.12 -32.73
C GLY A 579 7.53 0.67 -32.76
N PRO A 580 7.21 -0.45 -32.10
CA PRO A 580 5.88 -1.05 -32.12
C PRO A 580 4.83 -0.31 -31.26
N GLN A 581 5.25 0.70 -30.48
CA GLN A 581 4.43 1.36 -29.46
C GLN A 581 3.50 2.44 -30.03
N SER A 582 3.71 2.83 -31.26
CA SER A 582 2.88 3.80 -31.99
C SER A 582 2.62 3.30 -33.40
N GLY A 583 1.40 3.44 -33.87
CA GLY A 583 1.03 2.95 -35.18
C GLY A 583 -0.47 3.07 -35.43
N PHE A 584 -1.00 2.20 -36.27
CA PHE A 584 -2.42 2.15 -36.59
C PHE A 584 -3.00 0.74 -36.44
N VAL A 585 -4.28 0.70 -36.09
CA VAL A 585 -5.17 -0.45 -36.28
C VAL A 585 -5.98 -0.20 -37.56
N LEU A 586 -6.06 -1.16 -38.45
CA LEU A 586 -6.90 -1.15 -39.64
C LEU A 586 -8.23 -1.88 -39.35
N ASP A 587 -9.34 -1.23 -39.62
CA ASP A 587 -10.64 -1.89 -39.66
C ASP A 587 -10.98 -2.43 -41.06
N GLY A 588 -11.95 -3.33 -41.14
CA GLY A 588 -12.36 -3.95 -42.41
C GLY A 588 -12.96 -2.98 -43.45
N TYR A 589 -13.34 -1.78 -43.02
CA TYR A 589 -13.80 -0.70 -43.89
C TYR A 589 -12.69 0.22 -44.41
N GLY A 590 -11.43 -0.08 -44.03
CA GLY A 590 -10.27 0.69 -44.45
C GLY A 590 -9.96 1.88 -43.52
N GLY A 591 -10.58 1.95 -42.35
CA GLY A 591 -10.27 2.95 -41.33
C GLY A 591 -8.93 2.67 -40.67
N LEU A 592 -8.03 3.67 -40.65
CA LEU A 592 -6.78 3.65 -39.90
C LEU A 592 -6.96 4.40 -38.58
N HIS A 593 -6.85 3.69 -37.47
CA HIS A 593 -7.06 4.20 -36.12
C HIS A 593 -5.74 4.27 -35.37
N PRO A 594 -5.25 5.47 -35.02
CA PRO A 594 -3.93 5.61 -34.42
C PRO A 594 -3.91 5.08 -32.98
N TYR A 595 -2.76 4.55 -32.53
CA TYR A 595 -2.47 4.23 -31.15
C TYR A 595 -1.09 4.74 -30.75
N GLY A 596 -0.86 4.93 -29.48
CA GLY A 596 0.42 5.26 -28.86
C GLY A 596 0.80 6.74 -28.94
N ALA A 597 1.26 7.25 -30.08
CA ALA A 597 1.77 8.63 -30.19
C ALA A 597 0.67 9.68 -30.23
N PRO A 598 0.71 10.72 -29.34
CA PRO A 598 -0.21 11.85 -29.43
C PRO A 598 -0.05 12.62 -30.76
N GLY A 599 -1.17 12.87 -31.44
CA GLY A 599 -1.18 13.61 -32.71
C GLY A 599 -0.83 12.80 -33.94
N LEU A 600 -0.60 11.49 -33.82
CA LEU A 600 -0.53 10.59 -34.97
C LEU A 600 -1.89 10.55 -35.65
N ALA A 601 -1.94 10.83 -36.92
CA ALA A 601 -3.15 10.80 -37.72
C ALA A 601 -2.83 10.57 -39.19
N GLU A 602 -3.74 9.91 -39.88
CA GLU A 602 -3.78 9.92 -41.31
C GLU A 602 -4.11 11.33 -41.81
N THR A 603 -3.28 11.89 -42.71
CA THR A 603 -3.41 13.30 -43.17
C THR A 603 -3.75 13.44 -44.64
N GLY A 604 -3.63 12.37 -45.42
CA GLY A 604 -3.95 12.39 -46.83
C GLY A 604 -4.01 10.99 -47.43
N THR A 605 -4.84 10.82 -48.45
CA THR A 605 -5.08 9.55 -49.12
C THR A 605 -5.34 9.80 -50.60
N ASP A 606 -5.35 8.75 -51.43
CA ASP A 606 -5.85 8.77 -52.79
C ASP A 606 -7.40 8.84 -52.86
N GLY A 607 -8.08 8.81 -51.74
CA GLY A 607 -9.52 8.87 -51.61
C GLY A 607 -10.23 7.53 -51.78
N ASN A 608 -9.50 6.41 -51.99
CA ASN A 608 -10.06 5.13 -52.43
C ASN A 608 -9.98 4.01 -51.42
N HIS A 609 -9.45 4.21 -50.19
CA HIS A 609 -9.30 3.14 -49.19
C HIS A 609 -10.33 3.16 -48.04
N ARG A 610 -11.48 3.77 -48.27
CA ARG A 610 -12.63 3.72 -47.36
C ARG A 610 -13.82 3.09 -48.07
N TRP A 611 -14.28 1.95 -47.59
CA TRP A 611 -15.34 1.16 -48.25
C TRP A 611 -16.58 1.09 -47.35
N GLY A 612 -17.72 0.79 -47.99
CA GLY A 612 -18.97 0.58 -47.29
C GLY A 612 -19.19 -0.89 -46.83
N TRP A 613 -18.20 -1.75 -46.99
CA TRP A 613 -18.21 -3.16 -46.61
C TRP A 613 -16.80 -3.62 -46.15
N ASP A 614 -16.73 -4.78 -45.52
CA ASP A 614 -15.50 -5.39 -45.01
C ASP A 614 -14.66 -5.98 -46.15
N ILE A 615 -13.66 -5.22 -46.62
CA ILE A 615 -12.76 -5.59 -47.71
C ILE A 615 -11.30 -5.25 -47.47
N ALA A 616 -10.98 -4.36 -46.50
CA ALA A 616 -9.59 -4.11 -46.12
C ALA A 616 -9.01 -5.38 -45.48
N ARG A 617 -7.74 -5.70 -45.78
CA ARG A 617 -7.12 -6.93 -45.28
C ARG A 617 -5.84 -6.66 -44.48
N ASP A 618 -5.02 -5.72 -44.96
CA ASP A 618 -3.74 -5.43 -44.32
C ASP A 618 -3.26 -4.03 -44.72
N PHE A 619 -2.21 -3.54 -44.08
CA PHE A 619 -1.48 -2.35 -44.52
C PHE A 619 0.01 -2.46 -44.16
N ALA A 620 0.86 -1.70 -44.84
CA ALA A 620 2.26 -1.61 -44.51
C ALA A 620 2.75 -0.17 -44.57
N PHE A 621 3.65 0.21 -43.64
CA PHE A 621 4.29 1.51 -43.67
C PHE A 621 5.44 1.56 -44.68
N LEU A 622 5.65 2.73 -45.29
CA LEU A 622 6.90 3.01 -45.99
C LEU A 622 8.06 3.06 -44.99
N PRO A 623 9.26 2.56 -45.34
CA PRO A 623 10.40 2.52 -44.41
C PRO A 623 10.86 3.89 -43.91
N ASP A 624 10.58 4.98 -44.66
CA ASP A 624 10.89 6.36 -44.28
C ASP A 624 9.87 6.96 -43.27
N GLY A 625 8.79 6.23 -42.98
CA GLY A 625 7.76 6.68 -42.02
C GLY A 625 6.85 7.79 -42.53
N THR A 626 6.86 8.13 -43.82
CA THR A 626 6.05 9.20 -44.41
C THR A 626 4.60 8.85 -44.64
N GLY A 627 4.28 7.56 -44.71
CA GLY A 627 2.94 7.01 -45.01
C GLY A 627 2.98 5.52 -45.18
N GLY A 628 2.06 4.96 -45.97
CA GLY A 628 1.97 3.54 -46.21
C GLY A 628 0.99 3.19 -47.32
N LEU A 629 0.70 1.90 -47.43
CA LEU A 629 -0.25 1.32 -48.38
C LEU A 629 -1.27 0.47 -47.64
N VAL A 630 -2.56 0.67 -47.85
CA VAL A 630 -3.65 -0.21 -47.42
C VAL A 630 -3.95 -1.21 -48.56
N LEU A 631 -4.01 -2.48 -48.20
CA LEU A 631 -4.38 -3.58 -49.12
C LEU A 631 -5.87 -3.92 -48.98
N ASP A 632 -6.60 -3.92 -50.09
CA ASP A 632 -7.93 -4.50 -50.15
C ASP A 632 -7.90 -5.99 -50.55
N GLY A 633 -8.98 -6.72 -50.32
CA GLY A 633 -9.08 -8.15 -50.67
C GLY A 633 -8.96 -8.47 -52.14
N TYR A 634 -9.12 -7.50 -53.05
CA TYR A 634 -8.96 -7.64 -54.48
C TYR A 634 -7.51 -7.40 -54.96
N GLY A 635 -6.60 -7.03 -54.06
CA GLY A 635 -5.20 -6.74 -54.33
C GLY A 635 -4.93 -5.28 -54.66
N GLY A 636 -5.92 -4.40 -54.58
CA GLY A 636 -5.71 -2.97 -54.67
C GLY A 636 -4.84 -2.43 -53.53
N LEU A 637 -3.85 -1.64 -53.91
CA LEU A 637 -2.95 -0.98 -52.94
C LEU A 637 -3.24 0.52 -52.92
N HIS A 638 -3.69 1.03 -51.79
CA HIS A 638 -4.18 2.38 -51.59
C HIS A 638 -3.25 3.17 -50.71
N PRO A 639 -2.53 4.18 -51.23
CA PRO A 639 -1.56 4.97 -50.47
C PRO A 639 -2.22 5.92 -49.46
N PHE A 640 -1.59 6.07 -48.30
CA PHE A 640 -1.96 7.04 -47.29
C PHE A 640 -0.72 7.79 -46.76
N LEU A 641 -0.95 9.00 -46.20
CA LEU A 641 0.07 9.82 -45.55
C LEU A 641 -0.19 9.93 -44.07
N ILE A 642 0.88 10.12 -43.32
CA ILE A 642 0.81 10.42 -41.88
C ILE A 642 1.40 11.79 -41.60
N SER A 643 0.96 12.41 -40.51
CA SER A 643 1.25 13.74 -39.99
C SER A 643 2.37 14.53 -40.66
N GLY A 644 1.98 15.55 -41.45
CA GLY A 644 2.90 16.54 -42.00
C GLY A 644 3.51 16.21 -43.38
N ASN A 645 3.24 15.05 -43.93
CA ASN A 645 3.74 14.64 -45.25
C ASN A 645 2.78 14.99 -46.41
N THR A 646 3.31 15.20 -47.61
CA THR A 646 2.56 15.77 -48.75
C THR A 646 2.60 14.94 -50.04
N HIS A 647 3.39 13.86 -50.11
CA HIS A 647 3.56 13.11 -51.32
C HIS A 647 3.13 11.66 -51.12
N LEU A 648 2.01 11.27 -51.76
CA LEU A 648 1.53 9.92 -51.82
C LEU A 648 2.44 9.01 -52.66
N ALA A 649 2.68 7.79 -52.20
CA ALA A 649 3.38 6.77 -52.96
C ALA A 649 2.59 6.42 -54.26
N GLN A 650 3.31 6.23 -55.36
CA GLN A 650 2.70 5.73 -56.59
C GLN A 650 2.99 4.25 -56.74
N VAL A 651 1.95 3.43 -56.81
CA VAL A 651 2.06 1.98 -56.95
C VAL A 651 2.01 1.58 -58.44
N THR A 652 2.89 0.66 -58.86
CA THR A 652 2.95 0.13 -60.21
C THR A 652 3.01 -1.39 -60.22
N GLY A 653 2.42 -2.02 -61.18
CA GLY A 653 2.54 -3.48 -61.43
C GLY A 653 1.89 -4.38 -60.40
N ALA A 654 1.08 -3.84 -59.46
CA ALA A 654 0.36 -4.65 -58.47
C ALA A 654 -0.63 -5.60 -59.14
N ALA A 655 -0.72 -6.81 -58.65
CA ALA A 655 -1.71 -7.79 -59.01
C ALA A 655 -3.10 -7.36 -58.54
N TYR A 656 -4.13 -7.54 -59.36
CA TYR A 656 -5.51 -7.22 -59.01
C TYR A 656 -6.44 -8.36 -59.42
N TRP A 657 -7.29 -8.80 -58.51
CA TRP A 657 -8.22 -9.88 -58.69
C TRP A 657 -9.66 -9.36 -58.62
N GLY A 658 -10.58 -9.92 -59.33
CA GLY A 658 -11.99 -9.52 -59.24
C GLY A 658 -12.75 -10.18 -58.09
N TRP A 659 -12.07 -10.70 -57.10
CA TRP A 659 -12.60 -11.42 -55.95
C TRP A 659 -11.63 -11.36 -54.76
N ASP A 660 -12.14 -11.57 -53.56
CA ASP A 660 -11.40 -11.43 -52.28
C ASP A 660 -10.41 -12.60 -52.06
N ILE A 661 -9.15 -12.38 -52.39
CA ILE A 661 -8.07 -13.39 -52.25
C ILE A 661 -6.77 -12.81 -51.73
N ALA A 662 -6.54 -11.50 -51.79
CA ALA A 662 -5.38 -10.88 -51.22
C ALA A 662 -5.45 -10.99 -49.68
N ARG A 663 -4.29 -11.25 -49.04
CA ARG A 663 -4.24 -11.50 -47.57
C ARG A 663 -3.31 -10.54 -46.85
N LYS A 664 -2.07 -10.32 -47.36
CA LYS A 664 -1.05 -9.55 -46.68
C LYS A 664 -0.22 -8.75 -47.68
N VAL A 665 0.37 -7.63 -47.20
CA VAL A 665 1.29 -6.79 -47.95
C VAL A 665 2.58 -6.56 -47.16
N VAL A 666 3.75 -6.65 -47.81
CA VAL A 666 5.04 -6.29 -47.25
C VAL A 666 5.78 -5.37 -48.21
N ILE A 667 6.51 -4.37 -47.67
CA ILE A 667 7.32 -3.40 -48.44
C ILE A 667 8.79 -3.73 -48.19
N PHE A 668 9.62 -3.63 -49.25
CA PHE A 668 11.05 -3.88 -49.17
C PHE A 668 11.74 -2.83 -48.28
N PRO A 669 12.85 -3.18 -47.61
CA PRO A 669 13.55 -2.27 -46.69
C PRO A 669 14.06 -0.98 -47.37
N ASP A 670 14.29 -1.01 -48.67
CA ASP A 670 14.73 0.15 -49.48
C ASP A 670 13.57 1.03 -49.97
N GLY A 671 12.31 0.60 -49.79
CA GLY A 671 11.11 1.32 -50.18
C GLY A 671 10.82 1.32 -51.66
N THR A 672 11.54 0.55 -52.49
CA THR A 672 11.38 0.57 -53.95
C THR A 672 10.22 -0.25 -54.45
N GLY A 673 9.66 -1.15 -53.60
CA GLY A 673 8.56 -2.03 -53.94
C GLY A 673 8.14 -2.97 -52.82
N GLY A 674 7.50 -4.08 -53.14
CA GLY A 674 7.07 -5.04 -52.14
C GLY A 674 6.35 -6.24 -52.80
N TYR A 675 5.71 -7.02 -51.91
CA TYR A 675 4.89 -8.19 -52.34
C TYR A 675 3.49 -8.11 -51.72
N VAL A 676 2.50 -8.57 -52.49
CA VAL A 676 1.18 -8.97 -52.01
C VAL A 676 1.13 -10.48 -52.00
N LEU A 677 0.73 -11.06 -50.85
CA LEU A 677 0.42 -12.46 -50.68
C LEU A 677 -1.05 -12.73 -51.02
N ASP A 678 -1.32 -13.70 -51.89
CA ASP A 678 -2.67 -14.22 -52.06
C ASP A 678 -2.95 -15.42 -51.13
N GLY A 679 -4.23 -15.79 -50.97
CA GLY A 679 -4.63 -16.88 -50.09
C GLY A 679 -4.18 -18.27 -50.58
N PHE A 680 -3.75 -18.40 -51.85
CA PHE A 680 -3.16 -19.64 -52.37
C PHE A 680 -1.66 -19.75 -52.17
N GLY A 681 -1.02 -18.73 -51.55
CA GLY A 681 0.41 -18.70 -51.33
C GLY A 681 1.21 -18.05 -52.45
N GLY A 682 0.54 -17.46 -53.43
CA GLY A 682 1.19 -16.70 -54.50
C GLY A 682 1.77 -15.39 -53.94
N VAL A 683 3.02 -15.11 -54.31
CA VAL A 683 3.77 -13.89 -53.88
C VAL A 683 3.91 -12.99 -55.10
N HIS A 684 3.20 -11.86 -55.13
CA HIS A 684 3.04 -10.98 -56.27
C HIS A 684 3.77 -9.66 -56.08
N PRO A 685 4.79 -9.34 -56.87
CA PRO A 685 5.57 -8.11 -56.70
C PRO A 685 4.83 -6.86 -57.21
N PHE A 686 5.15 -5.74 -56.59
CA PHE A 686 4.77 -4.38 -57.04
C PHE A 686 5.92 -3.40 -56.88
N GLY A 687 5.88 -2.28 -57.59
CA GLY A 687 6.83 -1.16 -57.48
C GLY A 687 6.24 0.05 -56.78
N ILE A 688 7.10 0.83 -56.09
CA ILE A 688 6.74 2.07 -55.44
C ILE A 688 7.57 3.20 -56.05
N ASN A 689 6.91 4.27 -56.50
CA ASN A 689 7.51 5.44 -57.15
C ASN A 689 8.44 5.11 -58.34
N GLY A 690 8.32 3.90 -58.90
CA GLY A 690 9.11 3.37 -59.98
C GLY A 690 8.53 2.05 -60.55
N PRO A 691 9.20 1.42 -61.49
CA PRO A 691 8.80 0.11 -61.97
C PRO A 691 8.96 -0.96 -60.87
N VAL A 692 8.31 -2.12 -61.04
CA VAL A 692 8.57 -3.29 -60.21
C VAL A 692 10.08 -3.57 -60.21
N PRO A 693 10.74 -3.73 -59.05
CA PRO A 693 12.17 -4.03 -58.98
C PRO A 693 12.52 -5.28 -59.80
N ALA A 694 13.55 -5.16 -60.63
CA ALA A 694 13.88 -6.23 -61.59
C ALA A 694 14.20 -7.55 -60.87
N ALA A 695 14.80 -7.48 -59.67
CA ALA A 695 15.10 -8.62 -58.82
C ALA A 695 13.83 -9.36 -58.40
N ALA A 696 12.78 -8.62 -58.11
CA ALA A 696 11.50 -9.17 -57.60
C ALA A 696 10.54 -9.69 -58.65
N THR A 697 10.82 -9.52 -59.95
CA THR A 697 9.88 -9.87 -61.07
C THR A 697 9.57 -11.37 -61.17
N SER A 698 10.39 -12.24 -60.62
CA SER A 698 10.19 -13.71 -60.63
C SER A 698 10.56 -14.27 -59.27
N VAL A 699 9.63 -14.99 -58.63
CA VAL A 699 9.79 -15.51 -57.26
C VAL A 699 9.63 -17.02 -57.26
N THR A 700 10.56 -17.75 -56.67
CA THR A 700 10.40 -19.17 -56.31
C THR A 700 9.77 -19.28 -54.94
N ILE A 701 8.66 -19.96 -54.81
CA ILE A 701 7.92 -20.22 -53.58
C ILE A 701 7.83 -21.70 -53.31
N THR A 702 7.95 -22.14 -52.06
CA THR A 702 7.85 -23.54 -51.66
C THR A 702 6.46 -23.90 -51.10
N GLY A 703 5.60 -22.92 -50.86
CA GLY A 703 4.25 -23.06 -50.35
C GLY A 703 3.23 -22.45 -51.34
N TYR A 704 2.61 -23.24 -52.23
CA TYR A 704 1.57 -22.81 -53.11
C TYR A 704 0.44 -23.83 -53.18
N TRP A 705 -0.81 -23.44 -52.96
CA TRP A 705 -1.98 -24.29 -52.79
C TRP A 705 -3.12 -23.86 -53.71
N PRO A 706 -3.10 -24.20 -55.00
CA PRO A 706 -4.10 -23.77 -55.95
C PRO A 706 -5.51 -24.12 -55.51
N ASN A 707 -6.42 -23.17 -55.52
CA ASN A 707 -7.83 -23.27 -55.13
C ASN A 707 -8.04 -23.60 -53.63
N TRP A 708 -7.03 -23.45 -52.79
CA TRP A 708 -7.15 -23.61 -51.32
C TRP A 708 -6.61 -22.35 -50.61
N ASP A 709 -7.53 -21.55 -50.10
CA ASP A 709 -7.24 -20.30 -49.35
C ASP A 709 -6.70 -20.62 -47.96
N ILE A 710 -5.38 -20.87 -47.88
CA ILE A 710 -4.73 -21.35 -46.66
C ILE A 710 -3.52 -20.50 -46.24
N ALA A 711 -2.97 -19.67 -47.13
CA ALA A 711 -1.91 -18.73 -46.80
C ALA A 711 -2.44 -17.61 -45.89
N LYS A 712 -1.72 -17.30 -44.81
CA LYS A 712 -2.15 -16.36 -43.75
C LYS A 712 -1.27 -15.14 -43.63
N ASP A 713 0.06 -15.30 -43.72
CA ASP A 713 0.99 -14.22 -43.46
C ASP A 713 2.26 -14.36 -44.30
N ILE A 714 2.96 -13.25 -44.51
CA ILE A 714 4.24 -13.15 -45.22
C ILE A 714 5.19 -12.25 -44.48
N VAL A 715 6.46 -12.66 -44.30
CA VAL A 715 7.50 -11.83 -43.73
C VAL A 715 8.75 -11.84 -44.60
N LEU A 716 9.44 -10.71 -44.66
CA LEU A 716 10.75 -10.60 -45.32
C LEU A 716 11.86 -11.03 -44.35
N SER A 717 12.89 -11.67 -44.86
CA SER A 717 14.09 -12.05 -44.13
C SER A 717 15.19 -11.04 -44.37
N PRO A 718 15.98 -10.61 -43.40
CA PRO A 718 17.03 -9.59 -43.55
C PRO A 718 18.22 -10.07 -44.42
N GLY A 719 18.26 -11.32 -44.82
CA GLY A 719 19.25 -11.82 -45.80
C GLY A 719 18.91 -11.52 -47.24
N ASN A 720 19.87 -11.66 -48.17
CA ASN A 720 19.69 -11.59 -49.62
C ASN A 720 18.97 -10.32 -50.11
N GLY A 721 19.42 -9.15 -49.70
CA GLY A 721 18.84 -7.88 -50.16
C GLY A 721 17.52 -7.50 -49.50
N GLY A 722 16.94 -8.36 -48.66
CA GLY A 722 15.63 -8.11 -48.01
C GLY A 722 14.42 -8.40 -48.86
N GLU A 723 14.55 -9.06 -50.01
CA GLU A 723 13.47 -9.42 -50.92
C GLU A 723 13.04 -10.91 -50.82
N SER A 724 13.79 -11.71 -50.03
CA SER A 724 13.49 -13.11 -49.68
C SER A 724 12.72 -13.18 -48.36
N GLY A 725 11.99 -14.28 -48.11
CA GLY A 725 11.24 -14.41 -46.88
C GLY A 725 10.51 -15.73 -46.70
N TYR A 726 9.43 -15.69 -45.94
CA TYR A 726 8.62 -16.85 -45.60
C TYR A 726 7.13 -16.54 -45.70
N VAL A 727 6.36 -17.55 -46.15
CA VAL A 727 4.91 -17.56 -46.12
C VAL A 727 4.45 -18.52 -45.01
N LEU A 728 3.47 -18.11 -44.21
CA LEU A 728 2.81 -18.92 -43.16
C LEU A 728 1.52 -19.51 -43.74
N ASP A 729 1.31 -20.81 -43.58
CA ASP A 729 0.00 -21.44 -43.85
C ASP A 729 -0.83 -21.55 -42.56
N GLY A 730 -2.14 -21.74 -42.67
CA GLY A 730 -3.07 -21.82 -41.52
C GLY A 730 -2.83 -23.00 -40.57
N TYR A 731 -2.06 -24.01 -40.98
CA TYR A 731 -1.64 -25.12 -40.12
C TYR A 731 -0.29 -24.92 -39.46
N GLY A 732 0.31 -23.71 -39.61
CA GLY A 732 1.59 -23.34 -39.01
C GLY A 732 2.82 -23.75 -39.84
N GLY A 733 2.62 -24.13 -41.11
CA GLY A 733 3.72 -24.35 -42.05
C GLY A 733 4.42 -23.04 -42.39
N ILE A 734 5.73 -23.00 -42.32
CA ILE A 734 6.56 -21.84 -42.67
C ILE A 734 7.34 -22.20 -43.94
N HIS A 735 7.03 -21.53 -45.04
CA HIS A 735 7.47 -21.86 -46.38
C HIS A 735 8.37 -20.77 -46.95
N PRO A 736 9.66 -21.04 -47.15
CA PRO A 736 10.58 -20.06 -47.69
C PRO A 736 10.29 -19.72 -49.17
N PHE A 737 10.56 -18.46 -49.51
CA PHE A 737 10.55 -17.98 -50.89
C PHE A 737 11.76 -17.07 -51.17
N HIS A 738 12.12 -16.92 -52.45
CA HIS A 738 13.15 -15.98 -52.88
C HIS A 738 13.00 -15.52 -54.32
N PRO A 739 13.48 -14.33 -54.68
CA PRO A 739 13.64 -13.92 -56.08
C PRO A 739 14.57 -14.85 -56.85
N THR A 740 14.30 -15.09 -58.14
CA THR A 740 15.15 -15.98 -58.97
C THR A 740 16.11 -15.20 -59.88
N SER A 741 15.89 -13.91 -60.06
CA SER A 741 16.64 -13.07 -61.01
C SER A 741 17.84 -12.36 -60.42
N ASP A 742 18.00 -12.35 -59.08
CA ASP A 742 19.08 -11.66 -58.37
C ASP A 742 20.23 -12.56 -57.86
N GLY A 743 20.09 -13.88 -58.12
CA GLY A 743 21.05 -14.87 -57.62
C GLY A 743 20.89 -15.22 -56.15
N SER A 744 19.82 -14.77 -55.50
CA SER A 744 19.53 -15.12 -54.10
C SER A 744 19.22 -16.62 -53.97
N THR A 745 19.33 -17.11 -52.73
CA THR A 745 19.01 -18.51 -52.40
C THR A 745 17.84 -18.55 -51.42
N LEU A 746 17.11 -19.68 -51.39
CA LEU A 746 16.05 -19.91 -50.41
C LEU A 746 16.58 -19.65 -48.98
N PRO A 747 15.87 -18.90 -48.19
CA PRO A 747 16.15 -18.82 -46.74
C PRO A 747 16.14 -20.21 -46.09
N PRO A 748 16.85 -20.42 -44.98
CA PRO A 748 16.87 -21.71 -44.26
C PRO A 748 15.46 -22.15 -43.88
N PRO A 749 15.14 -23.44 -43.94
CA PRO A 749 13.81 -23.94 -43.51
C PRO A 749 13.64 -23.74 -42.01
N ILE A 750 12.48 -23.26 -41.58
CA ILE A 750 12.09 -23.03 -40.22
C ILE A 750 11.11 -24.11 -39.76
N ALA A 751 11.39 -24.70 -38.58
CA ALA A 751 10.47 -25.59 -37.88
C ALA A 751 9.72 -24.80 -36.81
N GLY A 752 8.47 -24.43 -37.04
CA GLY A 752 7.57 -23.78 -36.10
C GLY A 752 6.52 -24.73 -35.51
N ALA A 753 5.61 -24.14 -34.71
CA ALA A 753 4.43 -24.86 -34.21
C ALA A 753 3.54 -25.35 -35.38
N ARG A 754 2.89 -26.51 -35.20
CA ARG A 754 1.99 -27.11 -36.18
C ARG A 754 0.66 -27.48 -35.53
N TRP A 755 -0.42 -27.23 -36.26
CA TRP A 755 -1.77 -27.52 -35.79
C TRP A 755 -2.52 -28.43 -36.74
N GLY A 756 -3.50 -29.17 -36.21
CA GLY A 756 -4.39 -30.01 -37.01
C GLY A 756 -5.56 -29.30 -37.69
N SER A 757 -5.65 -27.96 -37.53
CA SER A 757 -6.71 -27.09 -38.04
C SER A 757 -6.13 -25.76 -38.52
N ASP A 758 -6.90 -25.02 -39.30
CA ASP A 758 -6.57 -23.67 -39.78
C ASP A 758 -6.70 -22.67 -38.63
N ILE A 759 -5.61 -22.48 -37.84
CA ILE A 759 -5.61 -21.63 -36.69
C ILE A 759 -4.39 -20.69 -36.63
N ALA A 760 -3.33 -20.91 -37.41
CA ALA A 760 -2.21 -19.95 -37.47
C ALA A 760 -2.66 -18.63 -38.10
N ARG A 761 -2.17 -17.49 -37.54
CA ARG A 761 -2.57 -16.14 -37.95
C ARG A 761 -1.41 -15.23 -38.33
N THR A 762 -0.35 -15.22 -37.55
CA THR A 762 0.79 -14.32 -37.77
C THR A 762 2.13 -15.04 -37.66
N LEU A 763 3.08 -14.63 -38.49
CA LEU A 763 4.49 -14.99 -38.46
C LEU A 763 5.32 -13.71 -38.34
N PHE A 764 6.26 -13.65 -37.41
CA PHE A 764 7.26 -12.60 -37.42
C PHE A 764 8.64 -13.11 -37.00
N LEU A 765 9.69 -12.51 -37.58
CA LEU A 765 11.08 -12.78 -37.26
C LEU A 765 11.59 -11.72 -36.29
N LEU A 766 12.49 -12.15 -35.41
CA LEU A 766 13.19 -11.19 -34.56
C LEU A 766 14.08 -10.28 -35.44
N PRO A 767 14.23 -8.98 -35.09
CA PRO A 767 15.06 -8.03 -35.85
C PRO A 767 16.47 -8.56 -36.09
N GLY A 768 16.90 -8.53 -37.36
CA GLY A 768 18.20 -9.03 -37.77
C GLY A 768 18.35 -10.56 -37.84
N SER A 769 17.29 -11.33 -37.53
CA SER A 769 17.31 -12.79 -37.57
C SER A 769 16.73 -13.33 -38.90
N THR A 770 17.35 -14.39 -39.44
CA THR A 770 16.89 -15.11 -40.64
C THR A 770 16.08 -16.37 -40.32
N GLY A 771 15.97 -16.75 -39.03
CA GLY A 771 15.34 -18.02 -38.66
C GLY A 771 14.86 -18.12 -37.22
N THR A 772 14.86 -17.02 -36.48
CA THR A 772 14.39 -16.96 -35.07
C THR A 772 13.19 -16.03 -34.99
N GLY A 773 12.10 -16.46 -34.35
CA GLY A 773 10.89 -15.65 -34.27
C GLY A 773 9.74 -16.38 -33.59
N TYR A 774 8.50 -15.95 -33.93
CA TYR A 774 7.27 -16.50 -33.35
C TYR A 774 6.18 -16.68 -34.40
N THR A 775 5.36 -17.70 -34.21
CA THR A 775 4.04 -17.83 -34.85
C THR A 775 2.97 -17.57 -33.80
N MET A 776 1.88 -16.89 -34.17
CA MET A 776 0.70 -16.72 -33.34
C MET A 776 -0.46 -17.56 -33.88
N ASP A 777 -1.19 -18.22 -32.99
CA ASP A 777 -2.46 -18.85 -33.30
C ASP A 777 -3.66 -17.90 -33.10
N GLY A 778 -4.83 -18.24 -33.63
CA GLY A 778 -6.04 -17.42 -33.53
C GLY A 778 -6.62 -17.33 -32.13
N TRP A 779 -6.09 -18.08 -31.17
CA TRP A 779 -6.41 -17.96 -29.75
C TRP A 779 -5.48 -16.97 -29.01
N GLY A 780 -4.51 -16.37 -29.71
CA GLY A 780 -3.54 -15.44 -29.18
C GLY A 780 -2.27 -16.09 -28.62
N GLY A 781 -2.11 -17.39 -28.70
CA GLY A 781 -0.92 -18.11 -28.27
C GLY A 781 0.30 -17.76 -29.14
N LEU A 782 1.40 -17.30 -28.53
CA LEU A 782 2.67 -17.02 -29.19
C LEU A 782 3.61 -18.22 -29.05
N HIS A 783 4.03 -18.81 -30.18
CA HIS A 783 4.83 -20.02 -30.24
C HIS A 783 6.22 -19.71 -30.77
N PRO A 784 7.28 -19.80 -29.95
CA PRO A 784 8.63 -19.50 -30.38
C PRO A 784 9.23 -20.57 -31.31
N PHE A 785 10.08 -20.13 -32.22
CA PHE A 785 10.93 -21.03 -33.06
C PHE A 785 12.36 -20.48 -33.18
N GLY A 786 13.27 -21.32 -33.62
CA GLY A 786 14.66 -20.94 -33.89
C GLY A 786 15.44 -20.46 -32.62
N GLY A 787 15.01 -20.87 -31.44
CA GLY A 787 15.65 -20.45 -30.19
C GLY A 787 15.16 -19.13 -29.61
N ALA A 788 14.05 -18.58 -30.13
CA ALA A 788 13.42 -17.41 -29.52
C ALA A 788 12.98 -17.70 -28.08
N PRO A 789 13.11 -16.74 -27.14
CA PRO A 789 12.69 -16.91 -25.73
C PRO A 789 11.18 -17.12 -25.65
N ALA A 790 10.72 -17.86 -24.63
CA ALA A 790 9.30 -17.95 -24.35
C ALA A 790 8.79 -16.59 -23.85
N ILE A 791 7.59 -16.17 -24.34
CA ILE A 791 6.93 -14.93 -23.93
C ILE A 791 5.71 -15.29 -23.12
N GLY A 792 5.53 -14.62 -21.97
CA GLY A 792 4.32 -14.65 -21.18
C GLY A 792 3.24 -13.79 -21.85
N GLY A 793 2.22 -14.43 -22.47
CA GLY A 793 1.12 -13.73 -23.10
C GLY A 793 0.10 -13.23 -22.09
N SER A 794 -0.35 -11.99 -22.24
CA SER A 794 -1.49 -11.44 -21.51
C SER A 794 -2.81 -11.73 -22.20
N ALA A 795 -2.77 -12.13 -23.49
CA ALA A 795 -3.93 -12.32 -24.34
C ALA A 795 -4.00 -13.76 -24.84
N TYR A 796 -4.90 -14.55 -24.27
CA TYR A 796 -5.16 -15.91 -24.71
C TYR A 796 -6.62 -16.27 -24.52
N TRP A 797 -7.29 -16.62 -25.64
CA TRP A 797 -8.73 -16.92 -25.69
C TRP A 797 -8.96 -18.38 -26.12
N PRO A 798 -8.90 -19.36 -25.23
CA PRO A 798 -8.98 -20.77 -25.55
C PRO A 798 -10.27 -21.10 -26.32
N ASN A 799 -10.16 -21.75 -27.46
CA ASN A 799 -11.26 -22.15 -28.36
C ASN A 799 -12.05 -20.99 -28.96
N TRP A 800 -11.52 -19.77 -28.92
CA TRP A 800 -12.10 -18.62 -29.57
C TRP A 800 -11.08 -17.96 -30.50
N ASP A 801 -11.31 -18.11 -31.82
CA ASP A 801 -10.47 -17.56 -32.86
C ASP A 801 -10.76 -16.06 -33.06
N ILE A 802 -10.14 -15.23 -32.25
CA ILE A 802 -10.35 -13.78 -32.23
C ILE A 802 -9.05 -12.98 -32.41
N ALA A 803 -7.89 -13.57 -32.18
CA ALA A 803 -6.61 -12.92 -32.42
C ALA A 803 -6.37 -12.74 -33.93
N LYS A 804 -5.97 -11.53 -34.33
CA LYS A 804 -5.78 -11.16 -35.74
C LYS A 804 -4.33 -11.12 -36.15
N VAL A 805 -3.54 -10.31 -35.45
CA VAL A 805 -2.12 -10.08 -35.73
C VAL A 805 -1.34 -9.87 -34.43
N ALA A 806 -0.08 -10.28 -34.43
CA ALA A 806 0.89 -9.86 -33.44
C ALA A 806 2.03 -9.09 -34.11
N TRP A 807 2.50 -8.05 -33.44
CA TRP A 807 3.64 -7.26 -33.89
C TRP A 807 4.56 -6.89 -32.71
N GLY A 808 5.82 -6.66 -33.00
CA GLY A 808 6.85 -6.30 -32.05
C GLY A 808 8.02 -5.64 -32.74
N GLY A 809 8.99 -5.08 -31.99
CA GLY A 809 10.12 -4.43 -32.60
C GLY A 809 11.34 -4.37 -31.75
#